data_e57d21191e1e43705893e6013159a5a0
#
_entry.id   e57d21191e1e43705893e6013159a5a0
#
_cell.length_a   1.000
_cell.length_b   1.000
_cell.length_c   1.000
_cell.angle_alpha   90.00
_cell.angle_beta   90.00
_cell.angle_gamma   90.00
#
_symmetry.space_group_name_H-M   'P 1'
#
loop_
_entity.id
_entity.type
_entity.pdbx_description
1 polymer ?
#
loop_
_entity_poly.entity_id
_entity_poly.type
_entity_poly.pdbx_seq_one_letter_code
_entity_poly.pdbx_strand_id
1 'polypeptide(L)'
;MAIMQEIETKLQKGISVSTDEEVYYALLELVKDKAEKKVSNKGKKKLYYISAEFLIGKLLSNNLINLGIYDEVKETLEKNGKSLAEIEEIELEPSLGNGGLGRLAACFIDSIATLGLNGDGVGLNYHYGLFKQVFENNLQKETPNPWITKESWLTKTDITYPVSFGGFTVQSRLYDIDVVGYNNRTTKLHLFDIESVDESIVGNTIDFDKDDIKKNLTLFLYPDDSDDKGRLLRVYQQYFMVSNAARLIIAEAEAKGSNLHDLADYAAVQINDTHPSMVIPELIRLLQEKGILMDEAIEIVSKVCAYTNHTILAEALEKWPISFLEKAVPQLMPIIRELDNKVRAKVADESTYIIKDGLVHMAHMDIHFGYSVNGVAYLHTEILKNTELNNFYKLYPEKFNNKTNGITFRRWLMSCNPELSAYITELIGEGWKKDANELEKLGNFINDDTVLTKLVDIKNAKKTELASYLKKTQNLDVPDNSIFDIQVKRLHEYKRQQLNVLYIIRKYFEIKAGKKPSTPITCFFGAKAAPAYIIAKDIIHAILCLQQIINNDPEVSPYLKVFMVENYNVTLAEKLFPAANISEQISLASKEASGTGNMKFMLNGAITLGTSDGANVEIAELVGDENIYVFGEDSQTVIDRYERGDYCSKDYYDKDADLKKAVDFLVSDEMMKVGSKENLERLYNELLNKDWFMTFPDFEDYCKTKEKAYADYEDNKAWAKKMLVNISKAGFFSSDRTIKQYNDEIWHLEA
;
A
#
# COMPACT_ATOMS: atom_id res chain seq x y z
N MET A 1 30.09 10.36 22.06
CA MET A 1 30.73 9.39 22.98
C MET A 1 29.72 8.44 23.61
N ALA A 2 28.54 8.89 24.03
CA ALA A 2 27.54 7.99 24.66
C ALA A 2 27.01 6.89 23.72
N ILE A 3 26.61 7.23 22.51
CA ILE A 3 26.09 6.27 21.53
C ILE A 3 27.14 5.23 21.13
N MET A 4 28.39 5.65 20.92
CA MET A 4 29.49 4.73 20.64
C MET A 4 29.64 3.67 21.74
N GLN A 5 29.65 4.12 22.98
CA GLN A 5 29.78 3.23 24.14
C GLN A 5 28.59 2.28 24.27
N GLU A 6 27.37 2.76 23.99
CA GLU A 6 26.16 1.93 23.98
C GLU A 6 26.25 0.82 22.91
N ILE A 7 26.68 1.14 21.70
CA ILE A 7 26.86 0.18 20.61
C ILE A 7 27.94 -0.84 20.97
N GLU A 8 29.10 -0.39 21.45
CA GLU A 8 30.21 -1.28 21.82
C GLU A 8 29.87 -2.16 23.01
N THR A 9 29.02 -1.71 23.92
CA THR A 9 28.50 -2.54 25.02
C THR A 9 27.66 -3.71 24.49
N LYS A 10 26.82 -3.47 23.48
CA LYS A 10 26.06 -4.53 22.82
C LYS A 10 26.96 -5.48 22.03
N LEU A 11 27.96 -4.96 21.35
CA LEU A 11 28.92 -5.73 20.59
C LEU A 11 29.91 -6.53 21.47
N GLN A 12 30.18 -6.08 22.70
CA GLN A 12 31.24 -6.58 23.60
C GLN A 12 32.63 -6.43 22.97
N LYS A 13 32.80 -5.56 21.99
CA LYS A 13 34.06 -5.23 21.29
C LYS A 13 33.92 -3.91 20.56
N GLY A 14 35.02 -3.42 19.97
CA GLY A 14 35.01 -2.16 19.21
C GLY A 14 34.23 -2.30 17.89
N ILE A 15 33.59 -1.20 17.45
CA ILE A 15 32.84 -1.14 16.20
C ILE A 15 33.73 -1.46 15.00
N SER A 16 34.95 -0.88 14.96
CA SER A 16 35.87 -1.02 13.83
C SER A 16 36.37 -2.46 13.56
N VAL A 17 36.32 -3.31 14.57
CA VAL A 17 36.73 -4.72 14.47
C VAL A 17 35.55 -5.69 14.36
N SER A 18 34.34 -5.17 14.36
CA SER A 18 33.11 -5.95 14.22
C SER A 18 32.71 -6.10 12.75
N THR A 19 32.01 -7.18 12.40
CA THR A 19 31.38 -7.31 11.07
C THR A 19 30.17 -6.40 10.97
N ASP A 20 29.73 -6.08 9.76
CA ASP A 20 28.54 -5.26 9.55
C ASP A 20 27.27 -5.94 10.08
N GLU A 21 27.20 -7.29 9.99
CA GLU A 21 26.12 -8.09 10.55
C GLU A 21 26.08 -7.98 12.09
N GLU A 22 27.22 -8.06 12.76
CA GLU A 22 27.29 -7.89 14.22
C GLU A 22 26.84 -6.48 14.62
N VAL A 23 27.26 -5.46 13.87
CA VAL A 23 26.85 -4.07 14.12
C VAL A 23 25.34 -3.89 13.90
N TYR A 24 24.80 -4.51 12.86
CA TYR A 24 23.35 -4.49 12.63
C TYR A 24 22.56 -5.04 13.82
N TYR A 25 22.92 -6.22 14.32
CA TYR A 25 22.20 -6.80 15.46
C TYR A 25 22.40 -6.02 16.77
N ALA A 26 23.56 -5.41 16.95
CA ALA A 26 23.80 -4.52 18.08
C ALA A 26 22.90 -3.25 18.01
N LEU A 27 22.75 -2.68 16.82
CA LEU A 27 21.84 -1.54 16.58
C LEU A 27 20.39 -1.94 16.76
N LEU A 28 19.97 -3.10 16.26
CA LEU A 28 18.62 -3.64 16.46
C LEU A 28 18.28 -3.73 17.95
N GLU A 29 19.14 -4.35 18.73
CA GLU A 29 18.98 -4.48 20.17
C GLU A 29 18.97 -3.13 20.88
N LEU A 30 19.87 -2.22 20.51
CA LEU A 30 19.92 -0.86 21.06
C LEU A 30 18.62 -0.10 20.82
N VAL A 31 18.09 -0.18 19.60
CA VAL A 31 16.83 0.50 19.22
C VAL A 31 15.66 -0.09 20.00
N LYS A 32 15.57 -1.43 20.13
CA LYS A 32 14.52 -2.06 20.94
C LYS A 32 14.59 -1.60 22.40
N ASP A 33 15.77 -1.58 23.01
CA ASP A 33 15.96 -1.11 24.40
C ASP A 33 15.56 0.37 24.57
N LYS A 34 15.87 1.21 23.57
CA LYS A 34 15.49 2.63 23.62
C LYS A 34 13.98 2.81 23.42
N ALA A 35 13.36 2.04 22.55
CA ALA A 35 11.90 2.07 22.33
C ALA A 35 11.15 1.64 23.59
N GLU A 36 11.59 0.60 24.28
CA GLU A 36 10.98 0.12 25.50
C GLU A 36 10.99 1.17 26.64
N LYS A 37 12.01 2.04 26.65
CA LYS A 37 12.12 3.13 27.64
C LYS A 37 11.27 4.36 27.29
N LYS A 38 10.65 4.40 26.11
CA LYS A 38 9.76 5.48 25.71
C LYS A 38 8.42 5.41 26.44
N VAL A 39 7.77 6.55 26.53
CA VAL A 39 6.44 6.61 27.15
C VAL A 39 5.40 6.00 26.20
N SER A 40 4.74 4.94 26.64
CA SER A 40 3.60 4.39 25.90
C SER A 40 2.43 5.38 25.89
N ASN A 41 1.77 5.53 24.76
CA ASN A 41 0.57 6.33 24.64
C ASN A 41 -0.54 5.72 25.52
N LYS A 42 -1.28 6.55 26.23
CA LYS A 42 -2.28 6.12 27.20
C LYS A 42 -3.54 6.98 27.09
N GLY A 43 -4.67 6.43 27.51
CA GLY A 43 -5.95 7.06 27.59
C GLY A 43 -6.99 6.07 28.10
N LYS A 44 -8.17 6.54 28.48
CA LYS A 44 -9.28 5.65 28.87
C LYS A 44 -9.71 4.82 27.65
N LYS A 45 -10.02 5.50 26.54
CA LYS A 45 -10.39 4.88 25.27
C LYS A 45 -9.16 4.51 24.46
N LYS A 46 -9.18 3.32 23.86
CA LYS A 46 -8.11 2.82 22.99
C LYS A 46 -8.64 2.47 21.62
N LEU A 47 -7.89 2.87 20.61
CA LEU A 47 -8.11 2.45 19.22
C LEU A 47 -7.43 1.13 18.94
N TYR A 48 -8.14 0.25 18.24
CA TYR A 48 -7.62 -0.96 17.63
C TYR A 48 -7.79 -0.86 16.12
N TYR A 49 -6.68 -0.59 15.43
CA TYR A 49 -6.64 -0.52 13.98
C TYR A 49 -6.38 -1.91 13.42
N ILE A 50 -7.44 -2.59 12.96
CA ILE A 50 -7.35 -3.99 12.54
C ILE A 50 -7.19 -4.03 11.02
N SER A 51 -6.11 -4.64 10.56
CA SER A 51 -5.79 -4.75 9.14
C SER A 51 -5.18 -6.11 8.81
N ALA A 52 -5.57 -6.70 7.68
CA ALA A 52 -4.97 -7.93 7.18
C ALA A 52 -3.48 -7.76 6.86
N GLU A 53 -3.03 -6.55 6.57
CA GLU A 53 -1.67 -6.27 6.17
C GLU A 53 -1.12 -4.98 6.79
N PHE A 54 0.18 -5.03 7.11
CA PHE A 54 0.97 -3.89 7.56
C PHE A 54 2.31 -3.90 6.83
N LEU A 55 2.41 -3.14 5.76
CA LEU A 55 3.63 -3.06 4.95
C LEU A 55 4.61 -2.07 5.58
N ILE A 56 5.20 -2.48 6.69
CA ILE A 56 6.01 -1.60 7.54
C ILE A 56 7.38 -1.23 6.97
N GLY A 57 7.91 -2.02 6.04
CA GLY A 57 9.24 -1.80 5.50
C GLY A 57 10.35 -2.07 6.51
N LYS A 58 11.58 -1.78 6.14
CA LYS A 58 12.72 -1.84 7.08
C LYS A 58 12.55 -0.79 8.18
N LEU A 59 12.93 -1.14 9.41
CA LEU A 59 12.65 -0.32 10.58
C LEU A 59 13.87 0.39 11.16
N LEU A 60 15.09 -0.06 10.89
CA LEU A 60 16.29 0.46 11.57
C LEU A 60 16.40 1.98 11.40
N SER A 61 16.53 2.48 10.18
CA SER A 61 16.70 3.92 9.94
C SER A 61 15.48 4.74 10.33
N ASN A 62 14.28 4.24 10.03
CA ASN A 62 13.05 4.92 10.43
C ASN A 62 12.98 5.09 11.95
N ASN A 63 13.33 4.07 12.70
CA ASN A 63 13.35 4.14 14.16
C ASN A 63 14.46 5.03 14.70
N LEU A 64 15.66 5.01 14.08
CA LEU A 64 16.75 5.93 14.45
C LEU A 64 16.34 7.41 14.26
N ILE A 65 15.64 7.71 13.17
CA ILE A 65 15.08 9.05 12.91
C ILE A 65 14.05 9.42 13.98
N ASN A 66 13.09 8.55 14.25
CA ASN A 66 12.03 8.81 15.21
C ASN A 66 12.53 8.91 16.65
N LEU A 67 13.61 8.21 16.98
CA LEU A 67 14.33 8.34 18.26
C LEU A 67 15.19 9.59 18.33
N GLY A 68 15.44 10.28 17.21
CA GLY A 68 16.28 11.48 17.15
C GLY A 68 17.79 11.22 17.26
N ILE A 69 18.24 10.00 16.95
CA ILE A 69 19.65 9.57 17.07
C ILE A 69 20.28 9.14 15.74
N TYR A 70 19.59 9.32 14.63
CA TYR A 70 20.06 8.88 13.31
C TYR A 70 21.43 9.45 12.94
N ASP A 71 21.59 10.77 13.04
CA ASP A 71 22.84 11.45 12.66
C ASP A 71 23.99 11.05 13.59
N GLU A 72 23.76 10.95 14.89
CA GLU A 72 24.78 10.54 15.86
C GLU A 72 25.27 9.11 15.59
N VAL A 73 24.34 8.18 15.28
CA VAL A 73 24.68 6.81 14.92
C VAL A 73 25.48 6.77 13.62
N LYS A 74 25.00 7.46 12.59
CA LYS A 74 25.67 7.53 11.28
C LYS A 74 27.10 8.03 11.40
N GLU A 75 27.31 9.17 12.07
CA GLU A 75 28.64 9.74 12.28
C GLU A 75 29.54 8.81 13.10
N THR A 76 28.99 8.14 14.12
CA THR A 76 29.74 7.20 14.94
C THR A 76 30.24 6.01 14.10
N LEU A 77 29.39 5.47 13.23
CA LEU A 77 29.77 4.39 12.34
C LEU A 77 30.83 4.82 11.33
N GLU A 78 30.67 5.97 10.70
CA GLU A 78 31.62 6.53 9.72
C GLU A 78 33.00 6.75 10.36
N LYS A 79 33.08 7.29 11.58
CA LYS A 79 34.31 7.46 12.33
C LYS A 79 35.02 6.14 12.66
N ASN A 80 34.30 5.04 12.64
CA ASN A 80 34.81 3.69 12.87
C ASN A 80 34.95 2.87 11.57
N GLY A 81 34.88 3.52 10.41
CA GLY A 81 35.08 2.90 9.10
C GLY A 81 33.91 2.03 8.64
N LYS A 82 32.70 2.31 9.14
CA LYS A 82 31.45 1.60 8.79
C LYS A 82 30.47 2.52 8.07
N SER A 83 29.63 1.93 7.24
CA SER A 83 28.57 2.64 6.54
C SER A 83 27.18 2.18 7.06
N LEU A 84 26.38 3.13 7.55
CA LEU A 84 25.02 2.82 7.96
C LEU A 84 24.19 2.28 6.78
N ALA A 85 24.39 2.83 5.58
CA ALA A 85 23.68 2.36 4.37
C ALA A 85 23.98 0.90 4.02
N GLU A 86 25.24 0.44 4.21
CA GLU A 86 25.61 -0.95 4.00
C GLU A 86 25.07 -1.87 5.10
N ILE A 87 25.06 -1.39 6.33
CA ILE A 87 24.51 -2.14 7.49
C ILE A 87 23.00 -2.30 7.34
N GLU A 88 22.28 -1.29 6.87
CA GLU A 88 20.84 -1.38 6.61
C GLU A 88 20.46 -2.43 5.57
N GLU A 89 21.34 -2.75 4.63
CA GLU A 89 21.09 -3.79 3.63
C GLU A 89 20.97 -5.19 4.24
N ILE A 90 21.51 -5.41 5.44
CA ILE A 90 21.45 -6.68 6.17
C ILE A 90 20.03 -6.93 6.69
N GLU A 91 19.28 -5.89 7.02
CA GLU A 91 17.90 -6.03 7.49
C GLU A 91 17.03 -6.66 6.43
N LEU A 92 16.29 -7.71 6.80
CA LEU A 92 15.28 -8.31 5.95
C LEU A 92 13.99 -7.50 6.09
N GLU A 93 13.44 -7.05 4.94
CA GLU A 93 12.18 -6.33 4.95
C GLU A 93 11.04 -7.26 5.40
N PRO A 94 10.26 -6.89 6.43
CA PRO A 94 9.10 -7.68 6.83
C PRO A 94 8.09 -7.82 5.69
N SER A 95 7.68 -9.05 5.39
CA SER A 95 6.75 -9.35 4.29
C SER A 95 5.29 -9.40 4.76
N LEU A 96 4.87 -8.42 5.54
CA LEU A 96 3.57 -8.34 6.20
C LEU A 96 2.50 -7.59 5.42
N GLY A 97 2.77 -7.23 4.19
CA GLY A 97 1.84 -6.47 3.35
C GLY A 97 2.14 -6.57 1.86
N ASN A 98 1.21 -6.08 1.06
CA ASN A 98 1.28 -6.17 -0.40
C ASN A 98 1.46 -4.80 -1.08
N GLY A 99 0.62 -3.83 -0.73
CA GLY A 99 0.55 -2.60 -1.49
C GLY A 99 -0.03 -1.44 -0.71
N GLY A 100 -0.87 -0.63 -1.35
CA GLY A 100 -1.42 0.60 -0.81
C GLY A 100 -2.10 0.47 0.53
N LEU A 101 -2.93 -0.56 0.71
CA LEU A 101 -3.65 -0.83 1.96
C LEU A 101 -2.69 -1.06 3.14
N GLY A 102 -1.70 -1.94 2.95
CA GLY A 102 -0.74 -2.28 4.00
C GLY A 102 0.23 -1.14 4.31
N ARG A 103 0.68 -0.40 3.29
CA ARG A 103 1.55 0.76 3.53
C ARG A 103 0.79 1.90 4.21
N LEU A 104 -0.48 2.10 3.86
CA LEU A 104 -1.35 3.06 4.55
C LEU A 104 -1.48 2.73 6.03
N ALA A 105 -1.78 1.47 6.35
CA ALA A 105 -1.86 1.01 7.74
C ALA A 105 -0.56 1.29 8.50
N ALA A 106 0.60 1.06 7.88
CA ALA A 106 1.90 1.36 8.47
C ALA A 106 2.13 2.87 8.70
N CYS A 107 1.72 3.72 7.75
CA CYS A 107 1.77 5.17 7.92
C CYS A 107 0.85 5.63 9.07
N PHE A 108 -0.32 5.03 9.18
CA PHE A 108 -1.29 5.40 10.20
C PHE A 108 -0.82 5.05 11.62
N ILE A 109 -0.24 3.86 11.83
CA ILE A 109 0.29 3.53 13.16
C ILE A 109 1.49 4.41 13.54
N ASP A 110 2.33 4.79 12.58
CA ASP A 110 3.40 5.77 12.82
C ASP A 110 2.83 7.13 13.26
N SER A 111 1.80 7.61 12.58
CA SER A 111 1.13 8.87 12.95
C SER A 111 0.38 8.79 14.27
N ILE A 112 -0.28 7.66 14.57
CA ILE A 112 -0.93 7.43 15.87
C ILE A 112 0.10 7.53 17.00
N ALA A 113 1.25 6.89 16.84
CA ALA A 113 2.34 6.98 17.82
C ALA A 113 2.84 8.43 17.95
N THR A 114 3.11 9.10 16.82
CA THR A 114 3.66 10.45 16.79
C THR A 114 2.73 11.48 17.42
N LEU A 115 1.44 11.36 17.21
CA LEU A 115 0.42 12.28 17.76
C LEU A 115 0.08 11.98 19.24
N GLY A 116 0.69 10.98 19.84
CA GLY A 116 0.45 10.64 21.24
C GLY A 116 -0.87 9.94 21.51
N LEU A 117 -1.56 9.44 20.49
CA LEU A 117 -2.86 8.81 20.62
C LEU A 117 -2.75 7.38 21.17
N ASN A 118 -3.70 7.00 22.00
CA ASN A 118 -3.79 5.64 22.55
C ASN A 118 -4.40 4.69 21.52
N GLY A 119 -3.59 4.17 20.63
CA GLY A 119 -4.03 3.26 19.57
C GLY A 119 -2.95 2.31 19.13
N ASP A 120 -3.35 1.07 18.86
CA ASP A 120 -2.47 0.00 18.39
C ASP A 120 -2.98 -0.57 17.06
N GLY A 121 -2.03 -1.09 16.27
CA GLY A 121 -2.36 -1.93 15.12
C GLY A 121 -2.56 -3.39 15.55
N VAL A 122 -3.43 -4.11 14.86
CA VAL A 122 -3.65 -5.54 15.08
C VAL A 122 -3.71 -6.26 13.73
N GLY A 123 -2.89 -7.29 13.58
CA GLY A 123 -2.81 -8.12 12.38
C GLY A 123 -2.25 -9.51 12.67
N LEU A 124 -1.73 -10.16 11.63
CA LEU A 124 -1.15 -11.49 11.71
C LEU A 124 0.35 -11.49 11.45
N ASN A 125 1.05 -12.41 12.09
CA ASN A 125 2.49 -12.61 11.92
C ASN A 125 2.74 -13.66 10.81
N TYR A 126 2.69 -13.21 9.55
CA TYR A 126 2.96 -14.10 8.42
C TYR A 126 4.45 -14.45 8.34
N HIS A 127 4.77 -15.74 8.27
CA HIS A 127 6.15 -16.22 8.20
C HIS A 127 6.82 -15.95 6.86
N TYR A 128 6.07 -16.17 5.78
CA TYR A 128 6.53 -15.93 4.40
C TYR A 128 5.83 -14.73 3.75
N GLY A 129 4.78 -14.22 4.39
CA GLY A 129 4.05 -13.02 4.01
C GLY A 129 3.53 -13.02 2.57
N LEU A 130 3.65 -11.87 1.89
CA LEU A 130 3.48 -11.84 0.47
C LEU A 130 4.71 -12.47 -0.19
N PHE A 131 4.49 -13.24 -1.24
CA PHE A 131 5.55 -13.92 -1.97
C PHE A 131 6.67 -12.98 -2.45
N LYS A 132 7.86 -13.54 -2.62
CA LYS A 132 8.96 -12.92 -3.34
C LYS A 132 8.77 -13.15 -4.84
N GLN A 133 8.82 -12.08 -5.62
CA GLN A 133 8.76 -12.15 -7.07
C GLN A 133 10.16 -12.43 -7.64
N VAL A 134 10.24 -13.42 -8.51
CA VAL A 134 11.44 -13.75 -9.29
C VAL A 134 11.04 -13.79 -10.77
N PHE A 135 11.88 -13.24 -11.63
CA PHE A 135 11.68 -13.32 -13.08
C PHE A 135 12.50 -14.46 -13.67
N GLU A 136 11.83 -15.32 -14.43
CA GLU A 136 12.45 -16.44 -15.14
C GLU A 136 11.74 -16.62 -16.48
N ASN A 137 12.52 -16.62 -17.58
CA ASN A 137 11.98 -16.68 -18.95
C ASN A 137 10.97 -15.55 -19.24
N ASN A 138 11.23 -14.35 -18.74
CA ASN A 138 10.35 -13.19 -18.83
C ASN A 138 8.96 -13.41 -18.19
N LEU A 139 8.86 -14.29 -17.22
CA LEU A 139 7.64 -14.59 -16.47
C LEU A 139 7.83 -14.33 -14.99
N GLN A 140 6.76 -13.89 -14.31
CA GLN A 140 6.74 -13.84 -12.86
C GLN A 140 6.65 -15.25 -12.28
N LYS A 141 7.57 -15.55 -11.36
CA LYS A 141 7.48 -16.69 -10.47
C LYS A 141 7.36 -16.21 -9.03
N GLU A 142 6.67 -16.97 -8.22
CA GLU A 142 6.44 -16.69 -6.81
C GLU A 142 7.21 -17.69 -5.95
N THR A 143 7.97 -17.15 -5.00
CA THR A 143 8.71 -17.94 -4.00
C THR A 143 8.38 -17.45 -2.59
N PRO A 144 8.61 -18.28 -1.55
CA PRO A 144 8.49 -17.81 -0.17
C PRO A 144 9.38 -16.60 0.10
N ASN A 145 8.95 -15.73 0.99
CA ASN A 145 9.65 -14.51 1.36
C ASN A 145 9.91 -14.45 2.87
N PRO A 146 10.82 -15.29 3.40
CA PRO A 146 11.12 -15.32 4.82
C PRO A 146 11.78 -14.02 5.28
N TRP A 147 11.40 -13.55 6.46
CA TRP A 147 11.93 -12.32 7.05
C TRP A 147 12.23 -12.43 8.55
N ILE A 148 11.67 -13.46 9.22
CA ILE A 148 11.84 -13.66 10.65
C ILE A 148 13.19 -14.34 10.91
N THR A 149 14.05 -13.65 11.64
CA THR A 149 15.35 -14.16 12.08
C THR A 149 15.33 -14.39 13.60
N LYS A 150 16.35 -15.05 14.13
CA LYS A 150 16.46 -15.32 15.57
C LYS A 150 16.36 -14.04 16.40
N GLU A 151 17.06 -13.01 15.96
CA GLU A 151 16.97 -11.65 16.52
C GLU A 151 16.19 -10.79 15.52
N SER A 152 15.02 -10.33 15.90
CA SER A 152 14.14 -9.57 15.03
C SER A 152 13.45 -8.43 15.78
N TRP A 153 12.68 -7.62 15.06
CA TRP A 153 11.86 -6.56 15.68
C TRP A 153 10.72 -7.11 16.53
N LEU A 154 10.37 -8.38 16.35
CA LEU A 154 9.31 -9.04 17.12
C LEU A 154 9.72 -9.26 18.57
N THR A 155 8.78 -9.01 19.47
CA THR A 155 8.90 -9.39 20.89
C THR A 155 7.80 -10.40 21.20
N LYS A 156 8.18 -11.62 21.56
CA LYS A 156 7.24 -12.65 21.96
C LYS A 156 6.62 -12.27 23.31
N THR A 157 5.30 -12.34 23.42
CA THR A 157 4.57 -12.11 24.67
C THR A 157 4.06 -13.43 25.27
N ASP A 158 3.55 -13.36 26.51
CA ASP A 158 2.89 -14.49 27.15
C ASP A 158 1.39 -14.58 26.84
N ILE A 159 0.87 -13.67 26.03
CA ILE A 159 -0.54 -13.62 25.66
C ILE A 159 -0.84 -14.69 24.63
N THR A 160 -1.76 -15.58 24.97
CA THR A 160 -2.27 -16.66 24.12
C THR A 160 -3.78 -16.74 24.23
N TYR A 161 -4.42 -17.07 23.12
CA TYR A 161 -5.86 -17.30 23.10
C TYR A 161 -6.21 -18.58 22.33
N PRO A 162 -7.20 -19.37 22.80
CA PRO A 162 -7.76 -20.41 21.98
C PRO A 162 -8.67 -19.82 20.90
N VAL A 163 -8.53 -20.28 19.67
CA VAL A 163 -9.42 -19.90 18.55
C VAL A 163 -10.07 -21.16 18.02
N SER A 164 -11.40 -21.25 18.16
CA SER A 164 -12.17 -22.40 17.74
C SER A 164 -12.73 -22.21 16.32
N PHE A 165 -12.47 -23.19 15.49
CA PHE A 165 -13.07 -23.35 14.17
C PHE A 165 -14.04 -24.54 14.17
N GLY A 166 -14.71 -24.78 13.05
CA GLY A 166 -15.55 -25.95 12.91
C GLY A 166 -14.74 -27.25 13.01
N GLY A 167 -14.89 -27.98 14.12
CA GLY A 167 -14.28 -29.27 14.35
C GLY A 167 -12.87 -29.27 14.96
N PHE A 168 -12.24 -28.10 15.18
CA PHE A 168 -10.92 -28.04 15.83
C PHE A 168 -10.67 -26.67 16.46
N THR A 169 -9.66 -26.64 17.35
CA THR A 169 -9.21 -25.41 18.02
C THR A 169 -7.70 -25.26 17.84
N VAL A 170 -7.24 -24.04 17.64
CA VAL A 170 -5.82 -23.70 17.60
C VAL A 170 -5.47 -22.76 18.75
N GLN A 171 -4.20 -22.72 19.12
CA GLN A 171 -3.68 -21.80 20.13
C GLN A 171 -2.92 -20.68 19.45
N SER A 172 -3.26 -19.45 19.76
CA SER A 172 -2.51 -18.28 19.28
C SER A 172 -1.41 -17.84 20.24
N ARG A 173 -0.48 -17.06 19.71
CA ARG A 173 0.55 -16.35 20.47
C ARG A 173 0.66 -14.92 19.92
N LEU A 174 0.67 -13.95 20.80
CA LEU A 174 0.89 -12.55 20.43
C LEU A 174 2.38 -12.22 20.37
N TYR A 175 2.79 -11.63 19.25
CA TYR A 175 4.10 -11.00 19.05
C TYR A 175 3.90 -9.51 18.80
N ASP A 176 4.66 -8.68 19.49
CA ASP A 176 4.58 -7.23 19.36
C ASP A 176 5.76 -6.66 18.60
N ILE A 177 5.50 -5.60 17.83
CA ILE A 177 6.52 -4.68 17.31
C ILE A 177 6.27 -3.32 17.95
N ASP A 178 7.30 -2.71 18.53
CA ASP A 178 7.20 -1.34 19.02
C ASP A 178 7.13 -0.35 17.86
N VAL A 179 6.10 0.49 17.87
CA VAL A 179 5.93 1.59 16.92
C VAL A 179 6.44 2.86 17.58
N VAL A 180 7.60 3.34 17.14
CA VAL A 180 8.26 4.51 17.70
C VAL A 180 7.74 5.78 17.02
N GLY A 181 7.15 6.67 17.80
CA GLY A 181 6.70 7.98 17.33
C GLY A 181 7.82 9.02 17.31
N TYR A 182 7.66 10.05 16.50
CA TYR A 182 8.59 11.19 16.37
C TYR A 182 8.46 12.20 17.52
N ASN A 183 8.13 11.77 18.73
CA ASN A 183 7.85 12.64 19.86
C ASN A 183 8.16 12.01 21.23
N ASN A 184 9.04 11.04 21.28
CA ASN A 184 9.39 10.31 22.50
C ASN A 184 8.28 9.39 23.04
N ARG A 185 7.33 8.94 22.20
CA ARG A 185 6.23 8.05 22.55
C ARG A 185 6.21 6.79 21.70
N THR A 186 5.56 5.75 22.20
CA THR A 186 5.40 4.48 21.50
C THR A 186 3.96 3.98 21.57
N THR A 187 3.60 3.21 20.55
CA THR A 187 2.45 2.31 20.53
C THR A 187 2.91 0.93 20.10
N LYS A 188 1.98 -0.01 19.91
CA LYS A 188 2.27 -1.38 19.52
C LYS A 188 1.63 -1.73 18.17
N LEU A 189 2.31 -2.57 17.44
CA LEU A 189 1.72 -3.41 16.41
C LEU A 189 1.64 -4.82 16.95
N HIS A 190 0.41 -5.29 17.18
CA HIS A 190 0.11 -6.63 17.67
C HIS A 190 -0.05 -7.58 16.49
N LEU A 191 0.83 -8.59 16.42
CA LEU A 191 0.82 -9.60 15.37
C LEU A 191 0.56 -10.97 16.01
N PHE A 192 -0.60 -11.55 15.71
CA PHE A 192 -0.95 -12.89 16.20
C PHE A 192 -0.42 -13.97 15.27
N ASP A 193 0.13 -15.01 15.87
CA ASP A 193 0.64 -16.19 15.21
C ASP A 193 -0.03 -17.43 15.78
N ILE A 194 -0.01 -18.52 15.04
CA ILE A 194 -0.48 -19.82 15.51
C ILE A 194 0.69 -20.61 16.11
N GLU A 195 0.53 -21.15 17.29
CA GLU A 195 1.58 -21.89 18.01
C GLU A 195 2.05 -23.14 17.23
N SER A 196 1.18 -23.75 16.46
CA SER A 196 1.43 -24.99 15.71
C SER A 196 1.92 -24.77 14.29
N VAL A 197 2.31 -23.55 13.91
CA VAL A 197 2.80 -23.25 12.56
C VAL A 197 3.99 -24.15 12.20
N ASP A 198 4.00 -24.63 10.96
CA ASP A 198 5.04 -25.53 10.46
C ASP A 198 5.55 -25.04 9.09
N GLU A 199 6.70 -24.38 9.11
CA GLU A 199 7.34 -23.88 7.89
C GLU A 199 7.84 -25.00 6.97
N SER A 200 8.03 -26.21 7.49
CA SER A 200 8.56 -27.35 6.72
C SER A 200 7.63 -27.88 5.64
N ILE A 201 6.35 -27.52 5.70
CA ILE A 201 5.36 -27.90 4.67
C ILE A 201 5.49 -27.08 3.39
N VAL A 202 6.31 -26.04 3.37
CA VAL A 202 6.55 -25.16 2.22
C VAL A 202 7.93 -25.48 1.64
N GLY A 203 7.96 -25.68 0.32
CA GLY A 203 9.21 -25.87 -0.44
C GLY A 203 9.72 -24.56 -1.06
N ASN A 204 10.13 -24.63 -2.32
CA ASN A 204 10.68 -23.48 -3.06
C ASN A 204 9.62 -22.64 -3.78
N THR A 205 8.36 -23.05 -3.72
CA THR A 205 7.22 -22.35 -4.32
C THR A 205 6.26 -21.90 -3.22
N ILE A 206 5.16 -21.27 -3.61
CA ILE A 206 4.08 -20.87 -2.69
C ILE A 206 3.01 -21.97 -2.51
N ASP A 207 3.24 -23.15 -3.06
CA ASP A 207 2.32 -24.28 -2.97
C ASP A 207 2.50 -25.02 -1.63
N PHE A 208 1.40 -25.39 -1.01
CA PHE A 208 1.35 -26.17 0.23
C PHE A 208 -0.02 -26.81 0.40
N ASP A 209 -0.15 -27.74 1.34
CA ASP A 209 -1.45 -28.33 1.70
C ASP A 209 -2.34 -27.29 2.42
N LYS A 210 -3.33 -26.76 1.70
CA LYS A 210 -4.26 -25.74 2.21
C LYS A 210 -5.32 -26.29 3.17
N ASP A 211 -5.45 -27.59 3.29
CA ASP A 211 -6.40 -28.23 4.22
C ASP A 211 -5.84 -28.31 5.65
N ASP A 212 -4.53 -28.31 5.83
CA ASP A 212 -3.88 -28.40 7.13
C ASP A 212 -3.77 -27.04 7.83
N ILE A 213 -4.91 -26.51 8.23
CA ILE A 213 -5.02 -25.16 8.84
C ILE A 213 -4.16 -25.02 10.10
N LYS A 214 -4.00 -26.08 10.90
CA LYS A 214 -3.19 -26.05 12.10
C LYS A 214 -1.71 -25.78 11.84
N LYS A 215 -1.24 -26.03 10.63
CA LYS A 215 0.15 -25.80 10.21
C LYS A 215 0.34 -24.59 9.32
N ASN A 216 -0.65 -24.23 8.52
CA ASN A 216 -0.48 -23.28 7.42
C ASN A 216 -1.05 -21.87 7.66
N LEU A 217 -1.82 -21.67 8.72
CA LEU A 217 -2.70 -20.49 8.88
C LEU A 217 -1.96 -19.15 8.80
N THR A 218 -0.75 -19.08 9.32
CA THR A 218 0.05 -17.85 9.36
C THR A 218 1.32 -17.91 8.49
N LEU A 219 1.33 -18.76 7.46
CA LEU A 219 2.47 -18.82 6.55
C LEU A 219 2.45 -17.68 5.52
N PHE A 220 1.38 -17.56 4.74
CA PHE A 220 1.29 -16.60 3.64
C PHE A 220 0.16 -15.57 3.81
N LEU A 221 0.46 -14.32 3.53
CA LEU A 221 -0.53 -13.30 3.24
C LEU A 221 -1.07 -13.53 1.81
N TYR A 222 -2.38 -13.52 1.64
CA TYR A 222 -3.04 -13.77 0.36
C TYR A 222 -2.54 -15.05 -0.33
N PRO A 223 -2.77 -16.21 0.27
CA PRO A 223 -2.46 -17.48 -0.37
C PRO A 223 -3.18 -17.59 -1.71
N ASP A 224 -2.64 -18.44 -2.62
CA ASP A 224 -3.28 -18.69 -3.92
C ASP A 224 -4.73 -19.13 -3.71
N ASP A 225 -5.67 -18.32 -4.19
CA ASP A 225 -7.12 -18.49 -4.07
C ASP A 225 -7.79 -18.84 -5.42
N SER A 226 -7.04 -19.44 -6.31
CA SER A 226 -7.55 -19.93 -7.59
C SER A 226 -8.59 -21.07 -7.44
N ASP A 227 -8.63 -21.72 -6.29
CA ASP A 227 -9.59 -22.75 -5.94
C ASP A 227 -10.33 -22.46 -4.62
N ASP A 228 -11.34 -23.29 -4.30
CA ASP A 228 -12.13 -23.13 -3.09
C ASP A 228 -11.33 -23.38 -1.80
N LYS A 229 -10.29 -24.20 -1.83
CA LYS A 229 -9.44 -24.44 -0.67
C LYS A 229 -8.66 -23.19 -0.29
N GLY A 230 -8.09 -22.48 -1.26
CA GLY A 230 -7.39 -21.21 -1.06
C GLY A 230 -8.35 -20.12 -0.60
N ARG A 231 -9.55 -20.04 -1.18
CA ARG A 231 -10.59 -19.08 -0.77
C ARG A 231 -11.07 -19.35 0.66
N LEU A 232 -11.28 -20.62 1.01
CA LEU A 232 -11.68 -21.00 2.36
C LEU A 232 -10.56 -20.70 3.38
N LEU A 233 -9.29 -20.91 3.02
CA LEU A 233 -8.15 -20.55 3.88
C LEU A 233 -8.18 -19.06 4.24
N ARG A 234 -8.53 -18.18 3.34
CA ARG A 234 -8.69 -16.75 3.62
C ARG A 234 -9.74 -16.47 4.69
N VAL A 235 -10.84 -17.22 4.70
CA VAL A 235 -11.88 -17.12 5.75
C VAL A 235 -11.30 -17.53 7.10
N TYR A 236 -10.54 -18.63 7.17
CA TYR A 236 -9.85 -19.06 8.40
C TYR A 236 -8.88 -17.98 8.91
N GLN A 237 -8.10 -17.38 8.02
CA GLN A 237 -7.14 -16.32 8.38
C GLN A 237 -7.86 -15.08 8.93
N GLN A 238 -8.92 -14.64 8.29
CA GLN A 238 -9.69 -13.48 8.72
C GLN A 238 -10.32 -13.70 10.09
N TYR A 239 -10.92 -14.87 10.32
CA TYR A 239 -11.49 -15.19 11.63
C TYR A 239 -10.41 -15.30 12.73
N PHE A 240 -9.31 -15.95 12.44
CA PHE A 240 -8.18 -16.03 13.38
C PHE A 240 -7.72 -14.63 13.82
N MET A 241 -7.58 -13.71 12.88
CA MET A 241 -7.19 -12.32 13.16
C MET A 241 -8.22 -11.63 14.07
N VAL A 242 -9.48 -11.65 13.70
CA VAL A 242 -10.51 -10.90 14.44
C VAL A 242 -10.88 -11.54 15.78
N SER A 243 -10.80 -12.87 15.90
CA SER A 243 -11.03 -13.56 17.17
C SER A 243 -10.01 -13.18 18.22
N ASN A 244 -8.73 -13.16 17.83
CA ASN A 244 -7.64 -12.71 18.70
C ASN A 244 -7.79 -11.22 19.05
N ALA A 245 -8.07 -10.38 18.06
CA ALA A 245 -8.29 -8.95 18.29
C ALA A 245 -9.44 -8.69 19.27
N ALA A 246 -10.57 -9.35 19.09
CA ALA A 246 -11.74 -9.20 19.95
C ALA A 246 -11.45 -9.62 21.41
N ARG A 247 -10.73 -10.72 21.60
CA ARG A 247 -10.32 -11.16 22.95
C ARG A 247 -9.37 -10.17 23.61
N LEU A 248 -8.41 -9.63 22.86
CA LEU A 248 -7.49 -8.60 23.33
C LEU A 248 -8.26 -7.33 23.77
N ILE A 249 -9.20 -6.88 22.95
CA ILE A 249 -10.04 -5.71 23.22
C ILE A 249 -10.80 -5.88 24.56
N ILE A 250 -11.48 -7.01 24.72
CA ILE A 250 -12.25 -7.29 25.92
C ILE A 250 -11.34 -7.38 27.15
N ALA A 251 -10.24 -8.11 27.06
CA ALA A 251 -9.29 -8.27 28.17
C ALA A 251 -8.70 -6.92 28.61
N GLU A 252 -8.30 -6.08 27.68
CA GLU A 252 -7.75 -4.75 27.99
C GLU A 252 -8.82 -3.80 28.54
N ALA A 253 -10.05 -3.85 28.03
CA ALA A 253 -11.16 -3.04 28.55
C ALA A 253 -11.50 -3.43 30.00
N GLU A 254 -11.63 -4.72 30.29
CA GLU A 254 -11.87 -5.22 31.67
C GLU A 254 -10.71 -4.83 32.61
N ALA A 255 -9.47 -4.94 32.16
CA ALA A 255 -8.30 -4.53 32.95
C ALA A 255 -8.31 -3.04 33.33
N LYS A 256 -8.97 -2.20 32.53
CA LYS A 256 -9.16 -0.77 32.79
C LYS A 256 -10.40 -0.46 33.60
N GLY A 257 -11.19 -1.46 33.95
CA GLY A 257 -12.38 -1.30 34.77
C GLY A 257 -13.71 -1.22 34.02
N SER A 258 -13.73 -1.56 32.72
CA SER A 258 -15.00 -1.68 32.00
C SER A 258 -15.82 -2.86 32.50
N ASN A 259 -17.12 -2.66 32.63
CA ASN A 259 -18.10 -3.72 32.88
C ASN A 259 -18.64 -4.34 31.58
N LEU A 260 -18.06 -3.96 30.45
CA LEU A 260 -18.40 -4.30 29.06
C LEU A 260 -19.71 -3.71 28.54
N HIS A 261 -20.67 -3.35 29.39
CA HIS A 261 -21.84 -2.57 28.97
C HIS A 261 -21.45 -1.16 28.47
N ASP A 262 -20.34 -0.64 28.94
CA ASP A 262 -19.74 0.64 28.58
C ASP A 262 -18.51 0.49 27.66
N LEU A 263 -18.39 -0.62 26.92
CA LEU A 263 -17.23 -0.94 26.08
C LEU A 263 -16.88 0.21 25.11
N ALA A 264 -17.86 0.91 24.58
CA ALA A 264 -17.64 2.04 23.66
C ALA A 264 -16.88 3.23 24.29
N ASP A 265 -16.86 3.32 25.63
CA ASP A 265 -16.04 4.31 26.35
C ASP A 265 -14.57 3.90 26.46
N TYR A 266 -14.26 2.63 26.25
CA TYR A 266 -12.93 2.03 26.40
C TYR A 266 -12.29 1.59 25.09
N ALA A 267 -13.07 1.37 24.05
CA ALA A 267 -12.57 0.83 22.79
C ALA A 267 -13.21 1.48 21.56
N ALA A 268 -12.40 1.71 20.55
CA ALA A 268 -12.81 1.99 19.19
C ALA A 268 -12.09 1.00 18.26
N VAL A 269 -12.80 0.44 17.31
CA VAL A 269 -12.25 -0.45 16.30
C VAL A 269 -12.37 0.22 14.94
N GLN A 270 -11.25 0.35 14.23
CA GLN A 270 -11.26 0.73 12.82
C GLN A 270 -11.07 -0.50 11.96
N ILE A 271 -12.10 -0.83 11.21
CA ILE A 271 -12.11 -1.96 10.26
C ILE A 271 -11.49 -1.47 8.95
N ASN A 272 -10.26 -1.92 8.67
CA ASN A 272 -9.53 -1.52 7.48
C ASN A 272 -9.87 -2.44 6.29
N ASP A 273 -10.72 -1.96 5.40
CA ASP A 273 -11.41 -2.74 4.37
C ASP A 273 -12.31 -3.83 4.97
N THR A 274 -12.68 -4.86 4.21
CA THR A 274 -13.62 -5.89 4.66
C THR A 274 -12.97 -7.10 5.34
N HIS A 275 -11.64 -7.20 5.30
CA HIS A 275 -10.92 -8.34 5.89
C HIS A 275 -11.22 -8.54 7.38
N PRO A 276 -11.33 -7.48 8.21
CA PRO A 276 -11.68 -7.63 9.62
C PRO A 276 -13.18 -7.62 9.93
N SER A 277 -14.06 -7.64 8.94
CA SER A 277 -15.52 -7.48 9.16
C SER A 277 -16.13 -8.44 10.19
N MET A 278 -15.60 -9.67 10.29
CA MET A 278 -16.08 -10.64 11.27
C MET A 278 -15.82 -10.25 12.73
N VAL A 279 -15.07 -9.16 12.98
CA VAL A 279 -14.91 -8.62 14.34
C VAL A 279 -16.27 -8.22 14.94
N ILE A 280 -17.21 -7.79 14.10
CA ILE A 280 -18.57 -7.42 14.56
C ILE A 280 -19.30 -8.61 15.20
N PRO A 281 -19.56 -9.72 14.49
CA PRO A 281 -20.20 -10.87 15.12
C PRO A 281 -19.32 -11.53 16.19
N GLU A 282 -18.00 -11.50 16.10
CA GLU A 282 -17.12 -12.09 17.11
C GLU A 282 -17.18 -11.31 18.43
N LEU A 283 -17.17 -9.99 18.41
CA LEU A 283 -17.37 -9.18 19.63
C LEU A 283 -18.74 -9.43 20.25
N ILE A 284 -19.78 -9.52 19.43
CA ILE A 284 -21.13 -9.86 19.92
C ILE A 284 -21.12 -11.21 20.61
N ARG A 285 -20.51 -12.24 20.00
CA ARG A 285 -20.39 -13.57 20.57
C ARG A 285 -19.68 -13.57 21.91
N LEU A 286 -18.54 -12.87 22.02
CA LEU A 286 -17.77 -12.78 23.24
C LEU A 286 -18.51 -11.99 24.36
N LEU A 287 -19.23 -10.95 24.00
CA LEU A 287 -20.09 -10.22 24.96
C LEU A 287 -21.22 -11.11 25.48
N GLN A 288 -21.81 -11.98 24.65
CA GLN A 288 -22.79 -12.96 25.10
C GLN A 288 -22.17 -13.99 26.05
N GLU A 289 -20.95 -14.44 25.83
CA GLU A 289 -20.22 -15.32 26.77
C GLU A 289 -20.03 -14.66 28.13
N LYS A 290 -19.97 -13.33 28.17
CA LYS A 290 -19.89 -12.53 29.41
C LYS A 290 -21.26 -12.20 30.01
N GLY A 291 -22.35 -12.75 29.47
CA GLY A 291 -23.68 -12.61 30.00
C GLY A 291 -24.46 -11.40 29.47
N ILE A 292 -23.96 -10.69 28.47
CA ILE A 292 -24.68 -9.58 27.84
C ILE A 292 -25.65 -10.13 26.80
N LEU A 293 -26.89 -9.67 26.82
CA LEU A 293 -27.93 -10.13 25.91
C LEU A 293 -27.64 -9.70 24.47
N MET A 294 -28.10 -10.48 23.50
CA MET A 294 -27.87 -10.29 22.06
C MET A 294 -28.16 -8.85 21.60
N ASP A 295 -29.34 -8.34 21.92
CA ASP A 295 -29.74 -7.00 21.46
C ASP A 295 -28.85 -5.89 22.02
N GLU A 296 -28.47 -5.99 23.28
CA GLU A 296 -27.55 -5.06 23.92
C GLU A 296 -26.13 -5.20 23.33
N ALA A 297 -25.66 -6.42 23.12
CA ALA A 297 -24.36 -6.69 22.51
C ALA A 297 -24.26 -6.08 21.11
N ILE A 298 -25.31 -6.19 20.30
CA ILE A 298 -25.38 -5.56 18.97
C ILE A 298 -25.28 -4.04 19.09
N GLU A 299 -26.02 -3.45 20.03
CA GLU A 299 -25.96 -1.99 20.27
C GLU A 299 -24.56 -1.52 20.69
N ILE A 300 -23.93 -2.23 21.61
CA ILE A 300 -22.58 -1.94 22.08
C ILE A 300 -21.59 -1.97 20.89
N VAL A 301 -21.57 -3.05 20.13
CA VAL A 301 -20.64 -3.25 19.02
C VAL A 301 -20.87 -2.21 17.91
N SER A 302 -22.11 -1.82 17.67
CA SER A 302 -22.45 -0.77 16.72
C SER A 302 -21.88 0.62 17.07
N LYS A 303 -21.55 0.83 18.34
CA LYS A 303 -20.91 2.07 18.84
C LYS A 303 -19.39 1.96 18.92
N VAL A 304 -18.85 0.76 18.77
CA VAL A 304 -17.40 0.48 18.86
C VAL A 304 -16.73 0.46 17.47
N CYS A 305 -17.42 -0.05 16.45
CA CYS A 305 -16.83 -0.34 15.14
C CYS A 305 -17.10 0.78 14.13
N ALA A 306 -16.03 1.19 13.44
CA ALA A 306 -16.05 2.07 12.27
C ALA A 306 -15.38 1.37 11.10
N TYR A 307 -15.82 1.67 9.88
CA TYR A 307 -15.41 1.00 8.66
C TYR A 307 -14.80 1.97 7.65
N THR A 308 -13.62 1.65 7.15
CA THR A 308 -12.99 2.32 6.01
C THR A 308 -13.12 1.45 4.77
N ASN A 309 -13.75 1.98 3.73
CA ASN A 309 -13.84 1.34 2.43
C ASN A 309 -12.64 1.74 1.55
N HIS A 310 -11.97 0.75 0.96
CA HIS A 310 -10.88 0.95 0.00
C HIS A 310 -11.22 0.48 -1.41
N THR A 311 -12.46 0.05 -1.63
CA THR A 311 -12.90 -0.59 -2.87
C THR A 311 -14.00 0.25 -3.52
N ILE A 312 -13.83 0.66 -4.78
CA ILE A 312 -14.87 1.38 -5.51
C ILE A 312 -15.90 0.43 -6.07
N LEU A 313 -15.46 -0.67 -6.72
CA LEU A 313 -16.37 -1.60 -7.39
C LEU A 313 -17.20 -2.40 -6.39
N ALA A 314 -18.52 -2.21 -6.39
CA ALA A 314 -19.43 -2.96 -5.53
C ALA A 314 -19.33 -4.49 -5.74
N GLU A 315 -19.09 -4.92 -6.96
CA GLU A 315 -18.91 -6.35 -7.29
C GLU A 315 -17.63 -6.94 -6.69
N ALA A 316 -16.62 -6.11 -6.45
CA ALA A 316 -15.36 -6.52 -5.83
C ALA A 316 -15.42 -6.50 -4.28
N LEU A 317 -16.51 -6.03 -3.69
CA LEU A 317 -16.74 -6.12 -2.25
C LEU A 317 -16.81 -7.59 -1.84
N GLU A 318 -16.10 -7.92 -0.77
CA GLU A 318 -15.93 -9.29 -0.32
C GLU A 318 -17.24 -9.90 0.16
N LYS A 319 -17.53 -11.08 -0.33
CA LYS A 319 -18.70 -11.89 0.03
C LYS A 319 -18.30 -13.35 0.04
N TRP A 320 -18.77 -14.08 1.03
CA TRP A 320 -18.43 -15.48 1.22
C TRP A 320 -19.66 -16.39 1.15
N PRO A 321 -19.54 -17.56 0.51
CA PRO A 321 -20.60 -18.56 0.57
C PRO A 321 -20.94 -18.91 2.01
N ILE A 322 -22.24 -19.05 2.32
CA ILE A 322 -22.70 -19.48 3.65
C ILE A 322 -22.01 -20.79 4.05
N SER A 323 -21.82 -21.71 3.10
CA SER A 323 -21.14 -23.00 3.35
C SER A 323 -19.70 -22.84 3.86
N PHE A 324 -18.98 -21.81 3.43
CA PHE A 324 -17.63 -21.54 3.92
C PHE A 324 -17.64 -21.12 5.39
N LEU A 325 -18.56 -20.23 5.75
CA LEU A 325 -18.71 -19.78 7.13
C LEU A 325 -19.26 -20.87 8.05
N GLU A 326 -20.19 -21.69 7.58
CA GLU A 326 -20.70 -22.83 8.33
C GLU A 326 -19.61 -23.87 8.60
N LYS A 327 -18.67 -24.04 7.67
CA LYS A 327 -17.54 -24.96 7.84
C LYS A 327 -16.46 -24.36 8.76
N ALA A 328 -16.04 -23.13 8.51
CA ALA A 328 -14.94 -22.52 9.23
C ALA A 328 -15.32 -21.97 10.60
N VAL A 329 -16.47 -21.28 10.69
CA VAL A 329 -16.89 -20.51 11.87
C VAL A 329 -18.38 -20.71 12.19
N PRO A 330 -18.82 -21.95 12.39
CA PRO A 330 -20.25 -22.24 12.61
C PRO A 330 -20.84 -21.46 13.78
N GLN A 331 -20.05 -21.11 14.79
CA GLN A 331 -20.47 -20.33 15.95
C GLN A 331 -20.88 -18.89 15.63
N LEU A 332 -20.43 -18.33 14.50
CA LEU A 332 -20.82 -16.99 14.07
C LEU A 332 -22.11 -16.97 13.24
N MET A 333 -22.47 -18.06 12.61
CA MET A 333 -23.62 -18.08 11.69
C MET A 333 -24.94 -17.71 12.38
N PRO A 334 -25.27 -18.19 13.59
CA PRO A 334 -26.50 -17.75 14.27
C PRO A 334 -26.52 -16.24 14.51
N ILE A 335 -25.38 -15.63 14.83
CA ILE A 335 -25.26 -14.19 15.05
C ILE A 335 -25.42 -13.42 13.74
N ILE A 336 -24.74 -13.87 12.68
CA ILE A 336 -24.85 -13.25 11.35
C ILE A 336 -26.30 -13.33 10.85
N ARG A 337 -27.00 -14.45 11.04
CA ARG A 337 -28.40 -14.58 10.68
C ARG A 337 -29.29 -13.62 11.49
N GLU A 338 -29.02 -13.44 12.76
CA GLU A 338 -29.76 -12.47 13.58
C GLU A 338 -29.53 -11.04 13.13
N LEU A 339 -28.28 -10.68 12.78
CA LEU A 339 -27.97 -9.37 12.20
C LEU A 339 -28.75 -9.15 10.89
N ASP A 340 -28.78 -10.14 10.01
CA ASP A 340 -29.55 -10.09 8.78
C ASP A 340 -31.05 -9.99 9.03
N ASN A 341 -31.59 -10.73 9.99
CA ASN A 341 -33.01 -10.65 10.38
C ASN A 341 -33.39 -9.24 10.86
N LYS A 342 -32.52 -8.60 11.64
CA LYS A 342 -32.74 -7.22 12.09
C LYS A 342 -32.74 -6.23 10.95
N VAL A 343 -31.87 -6.41 9.95
CA VAL A 343 -31.87 -5.60 8.73
C VAL A 343 -33.16 -5.79 7.97
N ARG A 344 -33.57 -7.03 7.72
CA ARG A 344 -34.82 -7.35 6.99
C ARG A 344 -36.07 -6.81 7.67
N ALA A 345 -36.08 -6.74 8.99
CA ALA A 345 -37.20 -6.18 9.76
C ALA A 345 -37.34 -4.65 9.62
N LYS A 346 -36.26 -3.96 9.29
CA LYS A 346 -36.20 -2.49 9.24
C LYS A 346 -36.12 -1.91 7.83
N VAL A 347 -35.58 -2.67 6.88
CA VAL A 347 -35.21 -2.18 5.54
C VAL A 347 -35.90 -3.04 4.49
N ALA A 348 -36.62 -2.38 3.60
CA ALA A 348 -37.30 -3.06 2.48
C ALA A 348 -36.37 -3.32 1.28
N ASP A 349 -35.27 -2.55 1.16
CA ASP A 349 -34.34 -2.67 0.04
C ASP A 349 -33.46 -3.92 0.19
N GLU A 350 -33.79 -4.96 -0.56
CA GLU A 350 -33.08 -6.25 -0.55
C GLU A 350 -31.63 -6.16 -0.99
N SER A 351 -31.25 -5.11 -1.73
CA SER A 351 -29.85 -4.90 -2.17
C SER A 351 -28.90 -4.66 -1.00
N THR A 352 -29.42 -4.28 0.16
CA THR A 352 -28.65 -3.98 1.38
C THR A 352 -28.56 -5.15 2.36
N TYR A 353 -29.22 -6.28 2.08
CA TYR A 353 -29.21 -7.42 2.99
C TYR A 353 -27.84 -8.03 3.16
N ILE A 354 -27.55 -8.50 4.37
CA ILE A 354 -26.25 -9.12 4.69
C ILE A 354 -26.16 -10.49 4.02
N ILE A 355 -27.23 -11.31 4.14
CA ILE A 355 -27.30 -12.60 3.48
C ILE A 355 -28.19 -12.46 2.24
N LYS A 356 -27.60 -12.69 1.08
CA LYS A 356 -28.28 -12.59 -0.20
C LYS A 356 -27.67 -13.59 -1.18
N ASP A 357 -28.53 -14.33 -1.91
CA ASP A 357 -28.13 -15.30 -2.94
C ASP A 357 -27.12 -16.36 -2.43
N GLY A 358 -27.29 -16.81 -1.19
CA GLY A 358 -26.42 -17.78 -0.55
C GLY A 358 -25.05 -17.25 -0.13
N LEU A 359 -24.85 -15.94 -0.18
CA LEU A 359 -23.60 -15.24 0.14
C LEU A 359 -23.79 -14.32 1.34
N VAL A 360 -22.76 -14.23 2.17
CA VAL A 360 -22.66 -13.25 3.26
C VAL A 360 -21.84 -12.06 2.76
N HIS A 361 -22.46 -10.88 2.70
CA HIS A 361 -21.86 -9.63 2.24
C HIS A 361 -21.19 -8.90 3.42
N MET A 362 -19.88 -8.92 3.44
CA MET A 362 -19.09 -8.44 4.58
C MET A 362 -19.24 -6.94 4.79
N ALA A 363 -19.13 -6.13 3.74
CA ALA A 363 -19.30 -4.68 3.84
C ALA A 363 -20.71 -4.27 4.30
N HIS A 364 -21.74 -5.01 3.93
CA HIS A 364 -23.13 -4.75 4.37
C HIS A 364 -23.24 -4.84 5.89
N MET A 365 -22.59 -5.80 6.48
CA MET A 365 -22.55 -5.97 7.93
C MET A 365 -21.83 -4.78 8.60
N ASP A 366 -20.71 -4.35 8.04
CA ASP A 366 -19.94 -3.20 8.54
C ASP A 366 -20.74 -1.90 8.51
N ILE A 367 -21.50 -1.69 7.43
CA ILE A 367 -22.27 -0.45 7.26
C ILE A 367 -23.50 -0.42 8.17
N HIS A 368 -24.25 -1.53 8.27
CA HIS A 368 -25.43 -1.59 9.12
C HIS A 368 -25.07 -1.48 10.60
N PHE A 369 -24.01 -2.12 11.03
CA PHE A 369 -23.63 -2.28 12.45
C PHE A 369 -22.34 -1.57 12.87
N GLY A 370 -21.86 -0.65 12.05
CA GLY A 370 -20.83 0.32 12.40
C GLY A 370 -21.42 1.73 12.52
N TYR A 371 -20.69 2.64 13.17
CA TYR A 371 -21.15 4.02 13.35
C TYR A 371 -20.58 5.00 12.33
N SER A 372 -19.58 4.61 11.57
CA SER A 372 -18.94 5.45 10.54
C SER A 372 -18.51 4.61 9.35
N VAL A 373 -18.72 5.16 8.17
CA VAL A 373 -18.27 4.61 6.88
C VAL A 373 -17.52 5.72 6.16
N ASN A 374 -16.22 5.56 5.94
CA ASN A 374 -15.48 6.57 5.20
C ASN A 374 -14.88 6.03 3.91
N GLY A 375 -14.89 6.89 2.87
CA GLY A 375 -14.03 6.78 1.72
C GLY A 375 -12.65 7.35 2.01
N VAL A 376 -11.73 7.21 1.06
CA VAL A 376 -10.30 7.51 1.25
C VAL A 376 -9.74 8.58 0.32
N ALA A 377 -10.60 9.21 -0.46
CA ALA A 377 -10.37 10.42 -1.24
C ALA A 377 -11.71 11.10 -1.51
N TYR A 378 -11.71 12.40 -1.82
CA TYR A 378 -12.95 13.14 -2.07
C TYR A 378 -13.80 12.49 -3.17
N LEU A 379 -13.22 12.26 -4.35
CA LEU A 379 -13.93 11.62 -5.46
C LEU A 379 -14.45 10.24 -5.12
N HIS A 380 -13.64 9.42 -4.45
CA HIS A 380 -14.03 8.09 -4.00
C HIS A 380 -15.27 8.15 -3.12
N THR A 381 -15.28 9.03 -2.14
CA THR A 381 -16.40 9.19 -1.23
C THR A 381 -17.67 9.63 -1.95
N GLU A 382 -17.56 10.54 -2.91
CA GLU A 382 -18.69 10.97 -3.76
C GLU A 382 -19.23 9.82 -4.63
N ILE A 383 -18.35 8.99 -5.20
CA ILE A 383 -18.75 7.80 -5.97
C ILE A 383 -19.46 6.79 -5.06
N LEU A 384 -18.98 6.57 -3.85
CA LEU A 384 -19.65 5.71 -2.88
C LEU A 384 -21.06 6.21 -2.56
N LYS A 385 -21.22 7.49 -2.26
CA LYS A 385 -22.51 8.09 -1.92
C LYS A 385 -23.51 8.09 -3.07
N ASN A 386 -23.05 8.42 -4.27
CA ASN A 386 -23.93 8.71 -5.41
C ASN A 386 -24.14 7.52 -6.35
N THR A 387 -23.28 6.52 -6.30
CA THR A 387 -23.30 5.37 -7.21
C THR A 387 -23.21 4.04 -6.46
N GLU A 388 -22.00 3.64 -6.03
CA GLU A 388 -21.70 2.26 -5.60
C GLU A 388 -22.39 1.85 -4.31
N LEU A 389 -22.49 2.73 -3.33
CA LEU A 389 -23.16 2.50 -2.04
C LEU A 389 -24.34 3.48 -1.82
N ASN A 390 -24.92 3.99 -2.90
CA ASN A 390 -26.04 4.93 -2.82
C ASN A 390 -27.22 4.36 -2.04
N ASN A 391 -27.51 3.07 -2.19
CA ASN A 391 -28.53 2.36 -1.42
C ASN A 391 -28.32 2.48 0.10
N PHE A 392 -27.07 2.36 0.55
CA PHE A 392 -26.70 2.54 1.97
C PHE A 392 -26.66 4.01 2.38
N TYR A 393 -26.20 4.91 1.51
CA TYR A 393 -26.19 6.34 1.79
C TYR A 393 -27.60 6.88 2.01
N LYS A 394 -28.58 6.37 1.29
CA LYS A 394 -30.01 6.71 1.51
C LYS A 394 -30.51 6.27 2.90
N LEU A 395 -30.00 5.14 3.42
CA LEU A 395 -30.36 4.65 4.74
C LEU A 395 -29.65 5.38 5.87
N TYR A 396 -28.37 5.68 5.69
CA TYR A 396 -27.49 6.18 6.74
C TYR A 396 -26.62 7.35 6.26
N PRO A 397 -27.20 8.45 5.78
CA PRO A 397 -26.40 9.57 5.26
C PRO A 397 -25.42 10.13 6.29
N GLU A 398 -25.76 10.06 7.58
CA GLU A 398 -24.95 10.54 8.70
C GLU A 398 -23.69 9.71 8.96
N LYS A 399 -23.62 8.46 8.50
CA LYS A 399 -22.44 7.60 8.67
C LYS A 399 -21.34 7.89 7.66
N PHE A 400 -21.69 8.39 6.48
CA PHE A 400 -20.76 8.55 5.35
C PHE A 400 -19.92 9.82 5.49
N ASN A 401 -18.62 9.67 5.40
CA ASN A 401 -17.67 10.79 5.45
C ASN A 401 -16.40 10.48 4.64
N ASN A 402 -15.60 11.50 4.38
CA ASN A 402 -14.33 11.38 3.68
C ASN A 402 -13.14 11.56 4.63
N LYS A 403 -12.15 10.68 4.51
CA LYS A 403 -10.84 10.81 5.12
C LYS A 403 -9.80 10.57 4.03
N THR A 404 -9.40 11.63 3.33
CA THR A 404 -8.36 11.52 2.31
C THR A 404 -7.10 10.91 2.91
N ASN A 405 -6.59 9.86 2.26
CA ASN A 405 -5.38 9.18 2.68
C ASN A 405 -4.19 10.12 2.81
N GLY A 406 -3.21 9.68 3.53
CA GLY A 406 -1.95 10.39 3.71
C GLY A 406 -0.79 9.43 3.92
N ILE A 407 0.40 9.98 3.91
CA ILE A 407 1.68 9.26 4.04
C ILE A 407 2.51 9.86 5.16
N THR A 408 3.33 9.05 5.82
CA THR A 408 4.30 9.56 6.81
C THR A 408 5.49 10.21 6.11
N PHE A 409 5.74 11.48 6.43
CA PHE A 409 6.90 12.22 5.90
C PHE A 409 8.21 11.74 6.52
N ARG A 410 8.18 11.12 7.70
CA ARG A 410 9.36 10.52 8.33
C ARG A 410 10.00 9.48 7.42
N ARG A 411 9.22 8.58 6.84
CA ARG A 411 9.73 7.60 5.87
C ARG A 411 9.89 8.18 4.46
N TRP A 412 8.86 8.85 3.96
CA TRP A 412 8.76 9.18 2.53
C TRP A 412 9.44 10.50 2.14
N LEU A 413 10.03 11.19 3.08
CA LEU A 413 10.90 12.33 2.84
C LEU A 413 12.15 12.26 3.71
N MET A 414 12.03 12.27 5.03
CA MET A 414 13.17 12.36 5.93
C MET A 414 14.13 11.16 5.81
N SER A 415 13.61 9.95 5.70
CA SER A 415 14.40 8.71 5.58
C SER A 415 14.89 8.48 4.16
N CYS A 416 13.99 8.52 3.17
CA CYS A 416 14.33 8.13 1.80
C CYS A 416 14.97 9.25 0.96
N ASN A 417 14.85 10.52 1.37
CA ASN A 417 15.41 11.68 0.67
C ASN A 417 15.99 12.70 1.66
N PRO A 418 17.03 12.31 2.42
CA PRO A 418 17.59 13.17 3.46
C PRO A 418 18.18 14.48 2.92
N GLU A 419 18.67 14.50 1.69
CA GLU A 419 19.20 15.70 1.04
C GLU A 419 18.11 16.73 0.78
N LEU A 420 16.95 16.29 0.27
CA LEU A 420 15.80 17.19 0.09
C LEU A 420 15.26 17.66 1.44
N SER A 421 15.13 16.74 2.41
CA SER A 421 14.72 17.08 3.78
C SER A 421 15.61 18.15 4.42
N ALA A 422 16.92 17.99 4.31
CA ALA A 422 17.88 18.97 4.82
C ALA A 422 17.78 20.33 4.11
N TYR A 423 17.61 20.31 2.80
CA TYR A 423 17.47 21.55 2.03
C TYR A 423 16.17 22.30 2.34
N ILE A 424 15.07 21.59 2.49
CA ILE A 424 13.80 22.19 2.94
C ILE A 424 14.00 22.85 4.31
N THR A 425 14.66 22.16 5.23
CA THR A 425 14.95 22.71 6.57
C THR A 425 15.84 23.95 6.52
N GLU A 426 16.83 23.97 5.64
CA GLU A 426 17.66 25.16 5.39
C GLU A 426 16.82 26.36 4.93
N LEU A 427 15.84 26.12 4.04
CA LEU A 427 15.02 27.19 3.47
C LEU A 427 13.94 27.73 4.41
N ILE A 428 13.26 26.84 5.16
CA ILE A 428 12.04 27.20 5.92
C ILE A 428 12.09 26.84 7.40
N GLY A 429 13.19 26.26 7.89
CA GLY A 429 13.33 25.83 9.29
C GLY A 429 12.73 24.44 9.56
N GLU A 430 12.76 24.01 10.81
CA GLU A 430 12.41 22.67 11.27
C GLU A 430 10.88 22.43 11.43
N GLY A 431 10.08 23.49 11.38
CA GLY A 431 8.65 23.45 11.75
C GLY A 431 7.83 22.46 10.92
N TRP A 432 8.17 22.31 9.62
CA TRP A 432 7.47 21.40 8.70
C TRP A 432 7.48 19.92 9.14
N LYS A 433 8.46 19.52 9.93
CA LYS A 433 8.57 18.16 10.46
C LYS A 433 7.46 17.81 11.46
N LYS A 434 6.85 18.84 12.07
CA LYS A 434 5.73 18.73 13.01
C LYS A 434 4.41 19.19 12.41
N ASP A 435 4.45 20.22 11.58
CA ASP A 435 3.31 20.74 10.83
C ASP A 435 3.65 20.79 9.33
N ALA A 436 3.20 19.77 8.62
CA ALA A 436 3.48 19.62 7.19
C ALA A 436 2.94 20.77 6.33
N ASN A 437 1.94 21.54 6.81
CA ASN A 437 1.43 22.72 6.11
C ASN A 437 2.49 23.80 5.93
N GLU A 438 3.51 23.82 6.78
CA GLU A 438 4.63 24.77 6.64
C GLU A 438 5.42 24.59 5.34
N LEU A 439 5.29 23.45 4.64
CA LEU A 439 5.88 23.28 3.30
C LEU A 439 5.42 24.35 2.31
N GLU A 440 4.24 24.93 2.50
CA GLU A 440 3.76 26.04 1.64
C GLU A 440 4.70 27.24 1.62
N LYS A 441 5.49 27.45 2.64
CA LYS A 441 6.51 28.51 2.70
C LYS A 441 7.55 28.39 1.58
N LEU A 442 7.73 27.18 1.02
CA LEU A 442 8.60 26.96 -0.14
C LEU A 442 8.17 27.76 -1.37
N GLY A 443 6.89 28.08 -1.48
CA GLY A 443 6.35 28.92 -2.57
C GLY A 443 7.01 30.30 -2.67
N ASN A 444 7.58 30.83 -1.58
CA ASN A 444 8.29 32.08 -1.57
C ASN A 444 9.59 32.05 -2.42
N PHE A 445 10.09 30.86 -2.75
CA PHE A 445 11.32 30.64 -3.51
C PHE A 445 11.07 30.34 -4.99
N ILE A 446 9.83 30.45 -5.48
CA ILE A 446 9.44 30.05 -6.84
C ILE A 446 10.24 30.78 -7.94
N ASN A 447 10.75 31.95 -7.68
CA ASN A 447 11.55 32.75 -8.61
C ASN A 447 13.02 32.82 -8.20
N ASP A 448 13.47 32.03 -7.26
CA ASP A 448 14.86 31.97 -6.82
C ASP A 448 15.61 30.91 -7.64
N ASP A 449 16.43 31.37 -8.59
CA ASP A 449 17.19 30.50 -9.49
C ASP A 449 18.15 29.56 -8.75
N THR A 450 18.73 30.00 -7.63
CA THR A 450 19.62 29.16 -6.81
C THR A 450 18.86 28.00 -6.20
N VAL A 451 17.65 28.24 -5.68
CA VAL A 451 16.80 27.21 -5.10
C VAL A 451 16.33 26.23 -6.18
N LEU A 452 15.90 26.74 -7.33
CA LEU A 452 15.43 25.90 -8.45
C LEU A 452 16.55 24.99 -8.97
N THR A 453 17.77 25.53 -9.14
CA THR A 453 18.94 24.75 -9.54
C THR A 453 19.26 23.67 -8.52
N LYS A 454 19.24 23.98 -7.23
CA LYS A 454 19.53 23.02 -6.15
C LYS A 454 18.51 21.87 -6.12
N LEU A 455 17.23 22.14 -6.37
CA LEU A 455 16.20 21.08 -6.47
C LEU A 455 16.51 20.10 -7.61
N VAL A 456 16.92 20.61 -8.77
CA VAL A 456 17.33 19.77 -9.91
C VAL A 456 18.57 18.95 -9.56
N ASP A 457 19.56 19.54 -8.91
CA ASP A 457 20.79 18.86 -8.50
C ASP A 457 20.48 17.69 -7.53
N ILE A 458 19.61 17.94 -6.55
CA ILE A 458 19.18 16.89 -5.61
C ILE A 458 18.49 15.76 -6.37
N LYS A 459 17.57 16.07 -7.29
CA LYS A 459 16.89 15.08 -8.12
C LYS A 459 17.88 14.24 -8.94
N ASN A 460 18.82 14.88 -9.59
CA ASN A 460 19.84 14.22 -10.39
C ASN A 460 20.73 13.29 -9.54
N ALA A 461 21.10 13.71 -8.33
CA ALA A 461 21.83 12.87 -7.40
C ALA A 461 21.03 11.60 -7.01
N LYS A 462 19.73 11.73 -6.78
CA LYS A 462 18.84 10.57 -6.50
C LYS A 462 18.70 9.65 -7.71
N LYS A 463 18.71 10.18 -8.91
CA LYS A 463 18.70 9.36 -10.15
C LYS A 463 19.99 8.55 -10.28
N THR A 464 21.14 9.15 -10.02
CA THR A 464 22.43 8.47 -10.00
C THR A 464 22.49 7.39 -8.92
N GLU A 465 21.96 7.69 -7.73
CA GLU A 465 21.87 6.73 -6.62
C GLU A 465 21.01 5.51 -7.00
N LEU A 466 19.85 5.73 -7.60
CA LEU A 466 18.98 4.64 -8.08
C LEU A 466 19.67 3.80 -9.15
N ALA A 467 20.32 4.44 -10.14
CA ALA A 467 21.05 3.72 -11.19
C ALA A 467 22.15 2.82 -10.62
N SER A 468 22.92 3.33 -9.65
CA SER A 468 23.97 2.57 -8.96
C SER A 468 23.38 1.40 -8.16
N TYR A 469 22.29 1.64 -7.45
CA TYR A 469 21.60 0.62 -6.66
C TYR A 469 21.07 -0.52 -7.54
N LEU A 470 20.42 -0.20 -8.65
CA LEU A 470 19.90 -1.20 -9.59
C LEU A 470 21.01 -1.96 -10.31
N LYS A 471 22.14 -1.32 -10.59
CA LYS A 471 23.31 -2.01 -11.13
C LYS A 471 23.85 -3.03 -10.13
N LYS A 472 23.99 -2.65 -8.86
CA LYS A 472 24.52 -3.51 -7.80
C LYS A 472 23.59 -4.68 -7.49
N THR A 473 22.28 -4.43 -7.40
CA THR A 473 21.30 -5.40 -6.89
C THR A 473 20.64 -6.25 -7.97
N GLN A 474 20.45 -5.71 -9.18
CA GLN A 474 19.73 -6.37 -10.29
C GLN A 474 20.49 -6.41 -11.61
N ASN A 475 21.73 -5.91 -11.63
CA ASN A 475 22.57 -5.83 -12.84
C ASN A 475 21.89 -5.09 -14.00
N LEU A 476 21.16 -4.03 -13.71
CA LEU A 476 20.52 -3.18 -14.70
C LEU A 476 21.37 -1.94 -14.99
N ASP A 477 21.60 -1.66 -16.26
CA ASP A 477 22.36 -0.49 -16.72
C ASP A 477 21.40 0.65 -17.04
N VAL A 478 21.17 1.51 -16.05
CA VAL A 478 20.22 2.63 -16.14
C VAL A 478 20.97 3.91 -16.50
N PRO A 479 20.60 4.60 -17.60
CA PRO A 479 21.18 5.89 -17.95
C PRO A 479 20.59 7.01 -17.07
N ASP A 480 21.38 7.51 -16.13
CA ASP A 480 20.93 8.52 -15.15
C ASP A 480 20.74 9.92 -15.74
N ASN A 481 21.17 10.15 -16.97
CA ASN A 481 20.96 11.38 -17.74
C ASN A 481 19.66 11.41 -18.54
N SER A 482 18.77 10.44 -18.33
CA SER A 482 17.48 10.33 -19.00
C SER A 482 16.32 10.86 -18.14
N ILE A 483 15.15 11.04 -18.74
CA ILE A 483 13.91 11.32 -18.01
C ILE A 483 13.45 10.02 -17.32
N PHE A 484 13.31 10.04 -16.01
CA PHE A 484 12.80 8.90 -15.25
C PHE A 484 11.27 8.97 -15.15
N ASP A 485 10.63 8.15 -15.95
CA ASP A 485 9.18 7.99 -16.02
C ASP A 485 8.81 6.68 -15.30
N ILE A 486 8.14 6.79 -14.15
CA ILE A 486 8.02 5.66 -13.21
C ILE A 486 6.57 5.31 -12.94
N GLN A 487 6.23 4.05 -13.15
CA GLN A 487 4.96 3.43 -12.78
C GLN A 487 5.20 2.25 -11.86
N VAL A 488 5.08 2.49 -10.55
CA VAL A 488 5.30 1.46 -9.52
C VAL A 488 4.08 1.33 -8.63
N LYS A 489 3.43 0.18 -8.73
CA LYS A 489 2.20 -0.17 -8.03
C LYS A 489 1.86 -1.63 -8.30
N ARG A 490 0.98 -2.23 -7.48
CA ARG A 490 0.46 -3.58 -7.75
C ARG A 490 -0.04 -3.68 -9.19
N LEU A 491 0.19 -4.78 -9.85
CA LEU A 491 -0.31 -4.99 -11.20
C LEU A 491 -1.79 -5.34 -11.18
N HIS A 492 -2.57 -4.50 -11.84
CA HIS A 492 -3.99 -4.72 -12.07
C HIS A 492 -4.41 -4.00 -13.35
N GLU A 493 -5.32 -4.61 -14.12
CA GLU A 493 -5.79 -4.04 -15.38
C GLU A 493 -6.37 -2.63 -15.24
N TYR A 494 -7.04 -2.30 -14.11
CA TYR A 494 -7.59 -0.95 -13.92
C TYR A 494 -6.51 0.12 -13.71
N LYS A 495 -5.32 -0.27 -13.23
CA LYS A 495 -4.15 0.62 -13.08
C LYS A 495 -3.47 0.89 -14.42
N ARG A 496 -3.81 0.13 -15.40
CA ARG A 496 -3.53 0.29 -16.83
C ARG A 496 -2.04 0.33 -17.20
N GLN A 497 -1.22 -0.51 -16.57
CA GLN A 497 0.15 -0.71 -17.04
C GLN A 497 0.18 -1.07 -18.53
N GLN A 498 -0.83 -1.78 -19.03
CA GLN A 498 -0.98 -2.09 -20.46
C GLN A 498 -1.13 -0.84 -21.34
N LEU A 499 -1.70 0.25 -20.85
CA LEU A 499 -1.76 1.52 -21.58
C LEU A 499 -0.36 2.09 -21.79
N ASN A 500 0.47 2.07 -20.74
CA ASN A 500 1.86 2.49 -20.82
C ASN A 500 2.68 1.58 -21.75
N VAL A 501 2.42 0.27 -21.74
CA VAL A 501 3.00 -0.70 -22.68
C VAL A 501 2.72 -0.30 -24.13
N LEU A 502 1.48 0.04 -24.45
CA LEU A 502 1.11 0.45 -25.81
C LEU A 502 1.78 1.77 -26.22
N TYR A 503 1.89 2.74 -25.30
CA TYR A 503 2.67 3.95 -25.55
C TYR A 503 4.14 3.66 -25.86
N ILE A 504 4.76 2.80 -25.07
CA ILE A 504 6.18 2.44 -25.24
C ILE A 504 6.40 1.78 -26.62
N ILE A 505 5.49 0.92 -27.04
CA ILE A 505 5.55 0.30 -28.37
C ILE A 505 5.44 1.37 -29.48
N ARG A 506 4.50 2.30 -29.34
CA ARG A 506 4.38 3.43 -30.27
C ARG A 506 5.67 4.25 -30.34
N LYS A 507 6.25 4.55 -29.20
CA LYS A 507 7.53 5.29 -29.10
C LYS A 507 8.68 4.53 -29.73
N TYR A 508 8.73 3.22 -29.53
CA TYR A 508 9.69 2.34 -30.21
C TYR A 508 9.62 2.50 -31.72
N PHE A 509 8.44 2.45 -32.30
CA PHE A 509 8.25 2.64 -33.75
C PHE A 509 8.59 4.06 -34.21
N GLU A 510 8.27 5.08 -33.43
CA GLU A 510 8.62 6.47 -33.75
C GLU A 510 10.12 6.67 -33.84
N ILE A 511 10.88 6.10 -32.89
CA ILE A 511 12.34 6.16 -32.88
C ILE A 511 12.92 5.39 -34.07
N LYS A 512 12.41 4.20 -34.38
CA LYS A 512 12.80 3.42 -35.57
C LYS A 512 12.55 4.21 -36.86
N ALA A 513 11.53 5.03 -36.90
CA ALA A 513 11.22 5.91 -38.04
C ALA A 513 12.03 7.23 -38.05
N GLY A 514 12.96 7.42 -37.10
CA GLY A 514 13.83 8.58 -37.04
C GLY A 514 13.37 9.71 -36.12
N LYS A 515 12.21 9.59 -35.48
CA LYS A 515 11.71 10.59 -34.49
C LYS A 515 12.35 10.33 -33.12
N LYS A 516 13.51 10.91 -32.91
CA LYS A 516 14.31 10.70 -31.68
C LYS A 516 13.97 11.78 -30.65
N PRO A 517 13.74 11.42 -29.36
CA PRO A 517 13.54 12.40 -28.31
C PRO A 517 14.83 13.20 -28.05
N SER A 518 14.68 14.47 -27.66
CA SER A 518 15.83 15.34 -27.35
C SER A 518 16.59 14.85 -26.13
N THR A 519 15.87 14.48 -25.07
CA THR A 519 16.43 13.83 -23.89
C THR A 519 16.01 12.36 -23.90
N PRO A 520 16.94 11.42 -23.65
CA PRO A 520 16.57 10.01 -23.52
C PRO A 520 15.53 9.76 -22.45
N ILE A 521 14.71 8.72 -22.63
CA ILE A 521 13.62 8.37 -21.73
C ILE A 521 13.90 6.99 -21.13
N THR A 522 13.75 6.86 -19.81
CA THR A 522 13.76 5.56 -19.13
C THR A 522 12.43 5.34 -18.45
N CYS A 523 11.72 4.32 -18.89
CA CYS A 523 10.45 3.89 -18.29
C CYS A 523 10.72 2.79 -17.27
N PHE A 524 10.30 3.03 -16.02
CA PHE A 524 10.39 2.04 -14.96
C PHE A 524 9.01 1.47 -14.63
N PHE A 525 8.97 0.16 -14.48
CA PHE A 525 7.85 -0.56 -13.90
C PHE A 525 8.30 -1.29 -12.64
N GLY A 526 7.45 -1.35 -11.66
CA GLY A 526 7.60 -2.22 -10.50
C GLY A 526 6.21 -2.67 -10.08
N ALA A 527 5.97 -3.98 -10.14
CA ALA A 527 4.64 -4.52 -9.88
C ALA A 527 4.70 -6.00 -9.57
N LYS A 528 3.87 -6.44 -8.63
CA LYS A 528 3.58 -7.84 -8.39
C LYS A 528 2.15 -8.14 -8.81
N ALA A 529 1.95 -9.25 -9.53
CA ALA A 529 0.63 -9.76 -9.88
C ALA A 529 0.21 -10.83 -8.87
N ALA A 530 -1.08 -10.84 -8.49
CA ALA A 530 -1.62 -11.95 -7.70
C ALA A 530 -1.40 -13.28 -8.45
N PRO A 531 -1.03 -14.37 -7.75
CA PRO A 531 -0.72 -15.65 -8.40
C PRO A 531 -1.81 -16.18 -9.32
N ALA A 532 -3.08 -16.01 -8.95
CA ALA A 532 -4.23 -16.45 -9.74
C ALA A 532 -4.65 -15.48 -10.88
N TYR A 533 -4.07 -14.28 -10.92
CA TYR A 533 -4.45 -13.24 -11.88
C TYR A 533 -3.63 -13.37 -13.16
N ILE A 534 -4.06 -14.25 -14.05
CA ILE A 534 -3.30 -14.65 -15.23
C ILE A 534 -3.04 -13.49 -16.20
N ILE A 535 -4.05 -12.66 -16.51
CA ILE A 535 -3.87 -11.51 -17.40
C ILE A 535 -2.87 -10.49 -16.83
N ALA A 536 -2.86 -10.30 -15.52
CA ALA A 536 -1.85 -9.45 -14.88
C ALA A 536 -0.43 -10.01 -15.08
N LYS A 537 -0.26 -11.32 -14.96
CA LYS A 537 1.01 -11.98 -15.26
C LYS A 537 1.39 -11.87 -16.73
N ASP A 538 0.43 -11.90 -17.63
CA ASP A 538 0.67 -11.69 -19.08
C ASP A 538 1.15 -10.25 -19.36
N ILE A 539 0.65 -9.27 -18.65
CA ILE A 539 1.11 -7.87 -18.75
C ILE A 539 2.56 -7.75 -18.29
N ILE A 540 2.91 -8.37 -17.15
CA ILE A 540 4.31 -8.41 -16.68
C ILE A 540 5.21 -9.07 -17.74
N HIS A 541 4.75 -10.17 -18.31
CA HIS A 541 5.48 -10.87 -19.39
C HIS A 541 5.74 -9.96 -20.59
N ALA A 542 4.72 -9.23 -21.04
CA ALA A 542 4.86 -8.28 -22.14
C ALA A 542 5.88 -7.18 -21.84
N ILE A 543 5.87 -6.64 -20.61
CA ILE A 543 6.84 -5.62 -20.18
C ILE A 543 8.27 -6.17 -20.22
N LEU A 544 8.48 -7.37 -19.71
CA LEU A 544 9.80 -8.02 -19.71
C LEU A 544 10.29 -8.34 -21.12
N CYS A 545 9.39 -8.76 -22.01
CA CYS A 545 9.73 -8.95 -23.43
C CYS A 545 10.14 -7.63 -24.10
N LEU A 546 9.40 -6.56 -23.85
CA LEU A 546 9.74 -5.21 -24.35
C LEU A 546 11.08 -4.73 -23.81
N GLN A 547 11.36 -4.95 -22.54
CA GLN A 547 12.65 -4.64 -21.94
C GLN A 547 13.80 -5.31 -22.70
N GLN A 548 13.66 -6.60 -23.00
CA GLN A 548 14.67 -7.34 -23.73
C GLN A 548 14.84 -6.82 -25.16
N ILE A 549 13.76 -6.57 -25.88
CA ILE A 549 13.80 -6.09 -27.27
C ILE A 549 14.39 -4.67 -27.34
N ILE A 550 13.82 -3.75 -26.55
CA ILE A 550 14.15 -2.31 -26.65
C ILE A 550 15.58 -2.04 -26.16
N ASN A 551 15.95 -2.59 -25.01
CA ASN A 551 17.26 -2.32 -24.41
C ASN A 551 18.43 -2.93 -25.20
N ASN A 552 18.16 -3.92 -26.06
CA ASN A 552 19.15 -4.55 -26.92
C ASN A 552 19.10 -4.07 -28.39
N ASP A 553 18.20 -3.15 -28.72
CA ASP A 553 18.12 -2.56 -30.06
C ASP A 553 19.04 -1.33 -30.13
N PRO A 554 20.15 -1.36 -30.91
CA PRO A 554 21.11 -0.26 -30.96
C PRO A 554 20.55 1.02 -31.59
N GLU A 555 19.47 0.94 -32.34
CA GLU A 555 18.80 2.10 -32.93
C GLU A 555 17.87 2.81 -31.93
N VAL A 556 17.40 2.11 -30.91
CA VAL A 556 16.39 2.58 -29.95
C VAL A 556 16.97 2.80 -28.56
N SER A 557 17.80 1.89 -28.06
CA SER A 557 18.31 1.92 -26.69
C SER A 557 19.04 3.20 -26.26
N PRO A 558 19.71 3.96 -27.16
CA PRO A 558 20.25 5.27 -26.77
C PRO A 558 19.19 6.33 -26.41
N TYR A 559 17.94 6.13 -26.81
CA TYR A 559 16.85 7.10 -26.68
C TYR A 559 15.71 6.63 -25.80
N LEU A 560 15.53 5.32 -25.66
CA LEU A 560 14.46 4.72 -24.86
C LEU A 560 14.96 3.44 -24.21
N LYS A 561 14.76 3.33 -22.90
CA LYS A 561 14.96 2.06 -22.18
C LYS A 561 13.76 1.76 -21.31
N VAL A 562 13.54 0.48 -21.06
CA VAL A 562 12.47 -0.03 -20.21
C VAL A 562 13.08 -0.97 -19.18
N PHE A 563 12.70 -0.76 -17.92
CA PHE A 563 13.13 -1.62 -16.83
C PHE A 563 11.93 -2.02 -15.97
N MET A 564 11.72 -3.32 -15.84
CA MET A 564 10.85 -3.91 -14.83
C MET A 564 11.72 -4.28 -13.64
N VAL A 565 11.62 -3.56 -12.53
CA VAL A 565 12.38 -3.91 -11.33
C VAL A 565 11.81 -5.19 -10.71
N GLU A 566 12.70 -6.09 -10.30
CA GLU A 566 12.32 -7.36 -9.69
C GLU A 566 11.96 -7.18 -8.22
N ASN A 567 10.90 -7.84 -7.79
CA ASN A 567 10.47 -7.90 -6.40
C ASN A 567 10.23 -6.53 -5.77
N TYR A 568 9.43 -5.69 -6.44
CA TYR A 568 9.06 -4.36 -5.92
C TYR A 568 8.54 -4.46 -4.49
N ASN A 569 9.13 -3.68 -3.59
CA ASN A 569 8.86 -3.63 -2.17
C ASN A 569 9.11 -2.21 -1.62
N VAL A 570 8.98 -2.01 -0.30
CA VAL A 570 9.21 -0.69 0.31
C VAL A 570 10.66 -0.23 0.13
N THR A 571 11.62 -1.11 0.23
CA THR A 571 13.04 -0.78 0.05
C THR A 571 13.32 -0.21 -1.34
N LEU A 572 12.81 -0.85 -2.40
CA LEU A 572 12.89 -0.33 -3.77
C LEU A 572 12.09 0.97 -3.94
N ALA A 573 10.91 1.05 -3.34
CA ALA A 573 10.08 2.26 -3.37
C ALA A 573 10.83 3.48 -2.83
N GLU A 574 11.56 3.33 -1.72
CA GLU A 574 12.37 4.38 -1.10
C GLU A 574 13.50 4.89 -2.01
N LYS A 575 13.94 4.10 -2.98
CA LYS A 575 14.90 4.49 -4.01
C LYS A 575 14.23 5.09 -5.25
N LEU A 576 13.08 4.56 -5.63
CA LEU A 576 12.36 4.97 -6.85
C LEU A 576 11.65 6.31 -6.70
N PHE A 577 10.94 6.55 -5.60
CA PHE A 577 10.17 7.78 -5.43
C PHE A 577 11.03 9.05 -5.47
N PRO A 578 12.16 9.13 -4.78
CA PRO A 578 13.02 10.31 -4.85
C PRO A 578 13.63 10.58 -6.24
N ALA A 579 13.83 9.54 -7.04
CA ALA A 579 14.48 9.60 -8.34
C ALA A 579 13.55 9.95 -9.51
N ALA A 580 12.23 9.90 -9.32
CA ALA A 580 11.28 10.07 -10.40
C ALA A 580 11.20 11.52 -10.90
N ASN A 581 11.16 11.70 -12.21
CA ASN A 581 10.77 12.95 -12.85
C ASN A 581 9.26 12.98 -13.10
N ILE A 582 8.69 11.88 -13.56
CA ILE A 582 7.27 11.73 -13.90
C ILE A 582 6.69 10.57 -13.07
N SER A 583 5.55 10.86 -12.46
CA SER A 583 4.74 9.91 -11.69
C SER A 583 3.56 9.45 -12.52
N GLU A 584 3.55 8.20 -12.95
CA GLU A 584 2.47 7.60 -13.73
C GLU A 584 1.31 7.16 -12.83
N GLN A 585 0.17 7.85 -12.95
CA GLN A 585 -1.04 7.61 -12.16
C GLN A 585 -2.26 7.50 -13.10
N ILE A 586 -2.23 6.47 -13.94
CA ILE A 586 -3.05 6.34 -15.16
C ILE A 586 -4.21 5.35 -15.03
N SER A 587 -4.70 5.11 -13.84
CA SER A 587 -5.89 4.27 -13.62
C SER A 587 -7.08 4.77 -14.44
N LEU A 588 -8.00 3.86 -14.77
CA LEU A 588 -9.26 4.28 -15.39
C LEU A 588 -10.03 5.14 -14.38
N ALA A 589 -10.46 6.32 -14.79
CA ALA A 589 -11.23 7.21 -13.94
C ALA A 589 -12.42 6.46 -13.31
N SER A 590 -12.69 6.67 -12.04
CA SER A 590 -13.66 5.98 -11.19
C SER A 590 -13.20 4.64 -10.60
N LYS A 591 -11.97 4.19 -10.79
CA LYS A 591 -11.51 2.85 -10.33
C LYS A 591 -10.52 2.86 -9.18
N GLU A 592 -9.60 3.83 -9.13
CA GLU A 592 -8.69 3.98 -7.99
C GLU A 592 -9.38 4.75 -6.86
N ALA A 593 -9.47 4.14 -5.68
CA ALA A 593 -10.11 4.80 -4.54
C ALA A 593 -9.34 6.07 -4.11
N SER A 594 -8.04 5.97 -3.97
CA SER A 594 -7.19 7.11 -3.60
C SER A 594 -5.85 7.07 -4.35
N GLY A 595 -5.11 5.98 -4.16
CA GLY A 595 -3.67 5.95 -4.38
C GLY A 595 -2.93 6.61 -3.22
N THR A 596 -1.72 6.16 -2.98
CA THR A 596 -0.77 6.81 -2.05
C THR A 596 0.60 7.00 -2.70
N GLY A 597 0.91 6.24 -3.73
CA GLY A 597 2.10 6.44 -4.55
C GLY A 597 2.16 7.84 -5.16
N ASN A 598 1.03 8.34 -5.65
CA ASN A 598 0.90 9.70 -6.16
C ASN A 598 1.35 10.77 -5.16
N MET A 599 1.03 10.59 -3.88
CA MET A 599 1.43 11.51 -2.79
C MET A 599 2.94 11.44 -2.51
N LYS A 600 3.52 10.25 -2.53
CA LYS A 600 4.96 10.03 -2.31
C LYS A 600 5.81 10.64 -3.42
N PHE A 601 5.38 10.48 -4.66
CA PHE A 601 6.00 11.13 -5.81
C PHE A 601 5.92 12.65 -5.72
N MET A 602 4.74 13.19 -5.46
CA MET A 602 4.49 14.63 -5.30
C MET A 602 5.42 15.24 -4.23
N LEU A 603 5.51 14.60 -3.07
CA LEU A 603 6.36 15.04 -1.95
C LEU A 603 7.85 15.08 -2.32
N ASN A 604 8.28 14.22 -3.24
CA ASN A 604 9.66 14.14 -3.72
C ASN A 604 9.90 14.93 -5.01
N GLY A 605 8.93 15.74 -5.44
CA GLY A 605 9.08 16.65 -6.59
C GLY A 605 8.89 16.01 -7.95
N ALA A 606 8.34 14.79 -8.05
CA ALA A 606 7.91 14.23 -9.32
C ALA A 606 6.61 14.90 -9.77
N ILE A 607 6.43 15.05 -11.08
CA ILE A 607 5.22 15.64 -11.64
C ILE A 607 4.26 14.52 -12.01
N THR A 608 3.03 14.60 -11.53
CA THR A 608 1.99 13.61 -11.82
C THR A 608 1.54 13.70 -13.27
N LEU A 609 1.54 12.57 -13.96
CA LEU A 609 0.85 12.35 -15.22
C LEU A 609 -0.24 11.30 -14.94
N GLY A 610 -1.49 11.70 -15.00
CA GLY A 610 -2.56 10.83 -14.56
C GLY A 610 -3.94 11.22 -15.03
N THR A 611 -4.89 10.42 -14.64
CA THR A 611 -6.33 10.63 -14.89
C THR A 611 -6.99 11.38 -13.74
N SER A 612 -8.19 11.92 -13.97
CA SER A 612 -9.04 12.51 -12.92
C SER A 612 -9.65 11.38 -12.07
N ASP A 613 -8.83 10.77 -11.24
CA ASP A 613 -9.19 9.60 -10.43
C ASP A 613 -8.54 9.65 -9.05
N GLY A 614 -9.21 9.11 -8.05
CA GLY A 614 -8.72 9.04 -6.68
C GLY A 614 -8.19 10.38 -6.17
N ALA A 615 -7.07 10.34 -5.47
CA ALA A 615 -6.43 11.55 -4.93
C ALA A 615 -5.74 12.42 -6.00
N ASN A 616 -5.63 11.97 -7.26
CA ASN A 616 -5.12 12.82 -8.34
C ASN A 616 -5.97 14.07 -8.50
N VAL A 617 -7.27 13.99 -8.26
CA VAL A 617 -8.20 15.14 -8.30
C VAL A 617 -7.78 16.18 -7.26
N GLU A 618 -7.50 15.76 -6.04
CA GLU A 618 -7.06 16.65 -4.96
C GLU A 618 -5.66 17.22 -5.21
N ILE A 619 -4.76 16.43 -5.80
CA ILE A 619 -3.43 16.93 -6.24
C ILE A 619 -3.60 18.04 -7.28
N ALA A 620 -4.44 17.85 -8.30
CA ALA A 620 -4.70 18.83 -9.34
C ALA A 620 -5.25 20.15 -8.77
N GLU A 621 -6.19 20.06 -7.83
CA GLU A 621 -6.75 21.23 -7.16
C GLU A 621 -5.69 22.01 -6.35
N LEU A 622 -4.78 21.30 -5.69
CA LEU A 622 -3.74 21.90 -4.86
C LEU A 622 -2.65 22.58 -5.70
N VAL A 623 -2.20 21.93 -6.77
CA VAL A 623 -1.04 22.42 -7.55
C VAL A 623 -1.42 23.31 -8.71
N GLY A 624 -2.65 23.21 -9.21
CA GLY A 624 -3.12 23.89 -10.43
C GLY A 624 -2.71 23.17 -11.72
N ASP A 625 -3.46 23.42 -12.78
CA ASP A 625 -3.36 22.71 -14.08
C ASP A 625 -1.97 22.81 -14.74
N GLU A 626 -1.22 23.86 -14.40
CA GLU A 626 0.13 24.07 -14.96
C GLU A 626 1.18 23.13 -14.34
N ASN A 627 0.87 22.50 -13.22
CA ASN A 627 1.83 21.73 -12.42
C ASN A 627 1.47 20.23 -12.33
N ILE A 628 0.59 19.78 -13.21
CA ILE A 628 0.15 18.39 -13.35
C ILE A 628 -0.22 18.15 -14.82
N TYR A 629 -0.14 16.89 -15.27
CA TYR A 629 -0.57 16.47 -16.60
C TYR A 629 -1.76 15.54 -16.45
N VAL A 630 -2.94 16.02 -16.83
CA VAL A 630 -4.19 15.25 -16.73
C VAL A 630 -4.66 14.88 -18.13
N PHE A 631 -5.07 13.64 -18.31
CA PHE A 631 -5.60 13.11 -19.56
C PHE A 631 -6.79 12.19 -19.31
N GLY A 632 -7.46 11.83 -20.40
CA GLY A 632 -8.50 10.83 -20.42
C GLY A 632 -9.88 11.36 -20.04
N GLU A 633 -10.84 10.47 -20.11
CA GLU A 633 -12.23 10.76 -19.80
C GLU A 633 -12.45 10.85 -18.29
N ASP A 634 -13.43 11.63 -17.87
CA ASP A 634 -13.77 11.77 -16.45
C ASP A 634 -14.54 10.54 -15.91
N SER A 635 -14.69 10.50 -14.59
CA SER A 635 -15.37 9.38 -13.93
C SER A 635 -16.83 9.22 -14.33
N GLN A 636 -17.55 10.30 -14.56
CA GLN A 636 -18.96 10.23 -14.95
C GLN A 636 -19.12 9.63 -16.35
N THR A 637 -18.29 10.04 -17.30
CA THR A 637 -18.28 9.48 -18.67
C THR A 637 -18.01 7.97 -18.64
N VAL A 638 -17.05 7.54 -17.83
CA VAL A 638 -16.72 6.11 -17.67
C VAL A 638 -17.88 5.33 -17.03
N ILE A 639 -18.47 5.85 -15.96
CA ILE A 639 -19.61 5.23 -15.27
C ILE A 639 -20.79 5.09 -16.24
N ASP A 640 -21.14 6.14 -16.97
CA ASP A 640 -22.23 6.14 -17.93
C ASP A 640 -21.99 5.13 -19.06
N ARG A 641 -20.74 4.98 -19.52
CA ARG A 641 -20.37 4.00 -20.55
C ARG A 641 -20.52 2.56 -20.05
N TYR A 642 -20.16 2.28 -18.80
CA TYR A 642 -20.43 0.98 -18.21
C TYR A 642 -21.92 0.68 -18.07
N GLU A 643 -22.71 1.67 -17.66
CA GLU A 643 -24.18 1.53 -17.55
C GLU A 643 -24.84 1.25 -18.90
N ARG A 644 -24.40 1.91 -19.97
CA ARG A 644 -24.91 1.66 -21.33
C ARG A 644 -24.45 0.31 -21.90
N GLY A 645 -23.26 -0.16 -21.48
CA GLY A 645 -22.69 -1.42 -21.98
C GLY A 645 -22.34 -1.40 -23.46
N ASP A 646 -22.06 -0.24 -24.03
CA ASP A 646 -21.88 -0.03 -25.47
C ASP A 646 -20.42 0.10 -25.91
N TYR A 647 -19.45 -0.08 -25.03
CA TYR A 647 -18.03 -0.03 -25.35
C TYR A 647 -17.60 -1.28 -26.13
N CYS A 648 -16.96 -1.06 -27.28
CA CYS A 648 -16.34 -2.10 -28.09
C CYS A 648 -14.90 -1.70 -28.43
N SER A 649 -13.93 -2.41 -27.84
CA SER A 649 -12.49 -2.11 -28.04
C SER A 649 -12.08 -2.22 -29.51
N LYS A 650 -12.64 -3.19 -30.23
CA LYS A 650 -12.32 -3.42 -31.63
C LYS A 650 -12.65 -2.23 -32.54
N ASP A 651 -13.69 -1.45 -32.21
CA ASP A 651 -14.04 -0.26 -32.97
C ASP A 651 -12.91 0.79 -32.93
N TYR A 652 -12.25 0.94 -31.80
CA TYR A 652 -11.10 1.83 -31.64
C TYR A 652 -9.86 1.30 -32.36
N TYR A 653 -9.62 -0.01 -32.21
CA TYR A 653 -8.53 -0.70 -32.90
C TYR A 653 -8.62 -0.57 -34.43
N ASP A 654 -9.81 -0.72 -35.00
CA ASP A 654 -10.02 -0.64 -36.45
C ASP A 654 -9.90 0.80 -36.99
N LYS A 655 -10.14 1.81 -36.16
CA LYS A 655 -10.15 3.23 -36.56
C LYS A 655 -8.80 3.93 -36.38
N ASP A 656 -7.95 3.48 -35.47
CA ASP A 656 -6.68 4.11 -35.14
C ASP A 656 -5.51 3.21 -35.58
N ALA A 657 -4.83 3.63 -36.64
CA ALA A 657 -3.74 2.88 -37.22
C ALA A 657 -2.53 2.74 -36.28
N ASP A 658 -2.23 3.74 -35.46
CA ASP A 658 -1.12 3.71 -34.50
C ASP A 658 -1.45 2.79 -33.33
N LEU A 659 -2.68 2.85 -32.82
CA LEU A 659 -3.17 1.91 -31.80
C LEU A 659 -3.11 0.47 -32.32
N LYS A 660 -3.64 0.23 -33.52
CA LYS A 660 -3.60 -1.09 -34.16
C LYS A 660 -2.19 -1.62 -34.24
N LYS A 661 -1.25 -0.82 -34.72
CA LYS A 661 0.16 -1.19 -34.85
C LYS A 661 0.78 -1.55 -33.49
N ALA A 662 0.48 -0.79 -32.46
CA ALA A 662 0.97 -1.04 -31.12
C ALA A 662 0.39 -2.36 -30.54
N VAL A 663 -0.91 -2.57 -30.67
CA VAL A 663 -1.58 -3.79 -30.20
C VAL A 663 -1.08 -5.03 -30.95
N ASP A 664 -0.97 -4.94 -32.29
CA ASP A 664 -0.49 -6.06 -33.12
C ASP A 664 0.97 -6.44 -32.81
N PHE A 665 1.79 -5.50 -32.35
CA PHE A 665 3.17 -5.77 -31.97
C PHE A 665 3.27 -6.78 -30.82
N LEU A 666 2.29 -6.86 -29.93
CA LEU A 666 2.26 -7.82 -28.83
C LEU A 666 2.36 -9.27 -29.32
N VAL A 667 1.86 -9.56 -30.52
CA VAL A 667 1.90 -10.88 -31.15
C VAL A 667 2.82 -10.92 -32.38
N SER A 668 3.75 -9.98 -32.50
CA SER A 668 4.73 -9.92 -33.57
C SER A 668 5.78 -11.04 -33.46
N ASP A 669 6.49 -11.29 -34.57
CA ASP A 669 7.60 -12.25 -34.58
C ASP A 669 8.71 -11.84 -33.59
N GLU A 670 8.98 -10.54 -33.43
CA GLU A 670 9.96 -10.01 -32.48
C GLU A 670 9.58 -10.38 -31.03
N MET A 671 8.33 -10.19 -30.65
CA MET A 671 7.83 -10.56 -29.31
C MET A 671 7.84 -12.09 -29.12
N MET A 672 7.44 -12.84 -30.13
CA MET A 672 7.40 -14.31 -30.07
C MET A 672 8.79 -14.96 -29.95
N LYS A 673 9.86 -14.28 -30.38
CA LYS A 673 11.22 -14.76 -30.19
C LYS A 673 11.72 -14.74 -28.76
N VAL A 674 11.19 -13.83 -27.96
CA VAL A 674 11.62 -13.63 -26.56
C VAL A 674 10.53 -13.97 -25.54
N GLY A 675 9.32 -14.22 -26.00
CA GLY A 675 8.15 -14.44 -25.16
C GLY A 675 7.41 -15.73 -25.46
N SER A 676 6.45 -16.02 -24.58
CA SER A 676 5.53 -17.14 -24.70
C SER A 676 4.34 -16.75 -25.59
N LYS A 677 4.14 -17.52 -26.66
CA LYS A 677 3.01 -17.34 -27.57
C LYS A 677 1.66 -17.34 -26.80
N GLU A 678 1.46 -18.30 -25.91
CA GLU A 678 0.24 -18.41 -25.12
C GLU A 678 -0.07 -17.15 -24.31
N ASN A 679 0.91 -16.62 -23.60
CA ASN A 679 0.75 -15.44 -22.78
C ASN A 679 0.52 -14.18 -23.61
N LEU A 680 1.26 -14.00 -24.70
CA LEU A 680 1.14 -12.84 -25.56
C LEU A 680 -0.18 -12.82 -26.34
N GLU A 681 -0.60 -13.95 -26.89
CA GLU A 681 -1.89 -14.08 -27.57
C GLU A 681 -3.07 -13.86 -26.60
N ARG A 682 -2.97 -14.34 -25.38
CA ARG A 682 -4.02 -14.15 -24.36
C ARG A 682 -4.20 -12.67 -24.04
N LEU A 683 -3.12 -11.92 -23.82
CA LEU A 683 -3.18 -10.48 -23.60
C LEU A 683 -3.74 -9.75 -24.83
N TYR A 684 -3.26 -10.09 -26.03
CA TYR A 684 -3.75 -9.52 -27.28
C TYR A 684 -5.26 -9.72 -27.44
N ASN A 685 -5.75 -10.93 -27.22
CA ASN A 685 -7.17 -11.25 -27.34
C ASN A 685 -8.01 -10.56 -26.27
N GLU A 686 -7.49 -10.41 -25.06
CA GLU A 686 -8.16 -9.68 -23.99
C GLU A 686 -8.37 -8.20 -24.35
N LEU A 687 -7.34 -7.56 -24.91
CA LEU A 687 -7.43 -6.17 -25.36
C LEU A 687 -8.41 -6.01 -26.54
N LEU A 688 -8.38 -6.92 -27.53
CA LEU A 688 -9.28 -6.82 -28.68
C LEU A 688 -10.73 -7.10 -28.36
N ASN A 689 -11.00 -8.08 -27.49
CA ASN A 689 -12.35 -8.60 -27.29
C ASN A 689 -13.06 -8.02 -26.07
N LYS A 690 -12.29 -7.53 -25.09
CA LYS A 690 -12.86 -7.02 -23.83
C LYS A 690 -12.37 -5.62 -23.51
N ASP A 691 -11.07 -5.46 -23.28
CA ASP A 691 -10.48 -4.20 -22.79
C ASP A 691 -11.39 -3.57 -21.71
N TRP A 692 -11.70 -4.35 -20.68
CA TRP A 692 -12.71 -4.01 -19.68
C TRP A 692 -12.46 -2.65 -19.00
N PHE A 693 -11.19 -2.24 -18.92
CA PHE A 693 -10.81 -0.96 -18.32
C PHE A 693 -10.50 0.12 -19.34
N MET A 694 -11.11 0.03 -20.53
CA MET A 694 -11.18 1.10 -21.54
C MET A 694 -9.84 1.77 -21.85
N THR A 695 -8.83 0.93 -22.10
CA THR A 695 -7.47 1.39 -22.42
C THR A 695 -7.44 2.16 -23.74
N PHE A 696 -8.16 1.69 -24.74
CA PHE A 696 -8.12 2.22 -26.11
C PHE A 696 -8.73 3.63 -26.26
N PRO A 697 -9.85 3.97 -25.62
CA PRO A 697 -10.40 5.33 -25.72
C PRO A 697 -9.43 6.42 -25.23
N ASP A 698 -8.61 6.12 -24.23
CA ASP A 698 -7.69 7.09 -23.65
C ASP A 698 -6.30 7.09 -24.31
N PHE A 699 -6.02 6.17 -25.23
CA PHE A 699 -4.67 5.97 -25.79
C PHE A 699 -4.10 7.22 -26.44
N GLU A 700 -4.83 7.85 -27.36
CA GLU A 700 -4.32 9.01 -28.09
C GLU A 700 -4.09 10.21 -27.17
N ASP A 701 -5.02 10.48 -26.24
CA ASP A 701 -4.88 11.57 -25.28
C ASP A 701 -3.71 11.33 -24.32
N TYR A 702 -3.52 10.09 -23.86
CA TYR A 702 -2.36 9.68 -23.06
C TYR A 702 -1.04 9.94 -23.82
N CYS A 703 -0.96 9.52 -25.07
CA CYS A 703 0.23 9.72 -25.89
C CYS A 703 0.57 11.20 -26.05
N LYS A 704 -0.43 12.03 -26.37
CA LYS A 704 -0.25 13.50 -26.51
C LYS A 704 0.22 14.12 -25.20
N THR A 705 -0.36 13.72 -24.08
CA THR A 705 -0.04 14.25 -22.76
C THR A 705 1.39 13.88 -22.35
N LYS A 706 1.83 12.65 -22.62
CA LYS A 706 3.23 12.26 -22.40
C LYS A 706 4.21 13.05 -23.24
N GLU A 707 3.92 13.23 -24.52
CA GLU A 707 4.77 14.04 -25.40
C GLU A 707 4.89 15.48 -24.90
N LYS A 708 3.79 16.06 -24.42
CA LYS A 708 3.81 17.38 -23.79
C LYS A 708 4.69 17.42 -22.56
N ALA A 709 4.58 16.45 -21.68
CA ALA A 709 5.40 16.36 -20.48
C ALA A 709 6.90 16.27 -20.81
N TYR A 710 7.27 15.45 -21.79
CA TYR A 710 8.66 15.34 -22.22
C TYR A 710 9.18 16.60 -22.88
N ALA A 711 8.37 17.30 -23.64
CA ALA A 711 8.72 18.59 -24.23
C ALA A 711 8.91 19.67 -23.16
N ASP A 712 8.05 19.74 -22.17
CA ASP A 712 8.14 20.69 -21.06
C ASP A 712 9.38 20.43 -20.18
N TYR A 713 9.84 19.18 -20.07
CA TYR A 713 11.04 18.82 -19.34
C TYR A 713 12.32 19.48 -19.89
N GLU A 714 12.35 19.81 -21.16
CA GLU A 714 13.51 20.45 -21.80
C GLU A 714 13.80 21.85 -21.24
N ASP A 715 12.80 22.54 -20.69
CA ASP A 715 12.99 23.78 -19.93
C ASP A 715 13.22 23.47 -18.45
N ASN A 716 14.47 23.28 -18.09
CA ASN A 716 14.87 22.89 -16.74
C ASN A 716 14.36 23.83 -15.64
N LYS A 717 14.31 25.14 -15.92
CA LYS A 717 13.84 26.13 -14.94
C LYS A 717 12.32 26.04 -14.75
N ALA A 718 11.58 25.96 -15.83
CA ALA A 718 10.14 25.78 -15.78
C ALA A 718 9.77 24.44 -15.11
N TRP A 719 10.49 23.38 -15.39
CA TRP A 719 10.30 22.09 -14.74
C TRP A 719 10.60 22.15 -13.23
N ALA A 720 11.68 22.81 -12.82
CA ALA A 720 12.03 23.01 -11.42
C ALA A 720 10.93 23.77 -10.66
N LYS A 721 10.28 24.75 -11.29
CA LYS A 721 9.12 25.44 -10.70
C LYS A 721 7.96 24.49 -10.45
N LYS A 722 7.65 23.60 -11.39
CA LYS A 722 6.63 22.57 -11.19
C LYS A 722 6.98 21.67 -10.01
N MET A 723 8.25 21.25 -9.89
CA MET A 723 8.74 20.47 -8.75
C MET A 723 8.49 21.19 -7.43
N LEU A 724 8.88 22.46 -7.35
CA LEU A 724 8.74 23.25 -6.13
C LEU A 724 7.28 23.41 -5.71
N VAL A 725 6.38 23.71 -6.67
CA VAL A 725 4.94 23.82 -6.40
C VAL A 725 4.39 22.50 -5.84
N ASN A 726 4.72 21.36 -6.45
CA ASN A 726 4.27 20.06 -5.98
C ASN A 726 4.73 19.78 -4.55
N ILE A 727 6.02 19.98 -4.23
CA ILE A 727 6.54 19.80 -2.89
C ILE A 727 5.84 20.73 -1.90
N SER A 728 5.69 22.01 -2.25
CA SER A 728 5.07 23.02 -1.38
C SER A 728 3.62 22.72 -1.02
N LYS A 729 2.90 22.04 -1.88
CA LYS A 729 1.48 21.67 -1.69
C LYS A 729 1.28 20.25 -1.13
N ALA A 730 2.34 19.49 -0.94
CA ALA A 730 2.25 18.09 -0.48
C ALA A 730 1.87 17.97 1.00
N GLY A 731 1.92 19.03 1.79
CA GLY A 731 1.62 19.01 3.23
C GLY A 731 0.24 18.46 3.56
N PHE A 732 -0.75 18.70 2.73
CA PHE A 732 -2.10 18.15 2.88
C PHE A 732 -2.11 16.62 2.95
N PHE A 733 -1.19 15.95 2.29
CA PHE A 733 -1.10 14.49 2.25
C PHE A 733 -0.25 13.89 3.37
N SER A 734 0.02 14.63 4.44
CA SER A 734 0.60 14.06 5.66
C SER A 734 -0.40 13.12 6.34
N SER A 735 0.06 11.92 6.70
CA SER A 735 -0.76 10.99 7.50
C SER A 735 -1.07 11.54 8.90
N ASP A 736 -0.26 12.46 9.41
CA ASP A 736 -0.55 13.15 10.67
C ASP A 736 -1.86 13.98 10.57
N ARG A 737 -2.06 14.68 9.45
CA ARG A 737 -3.32 15.36 9.16
C ARG A 737 -4.48 14.37 9.08
N THR A 738 -4.28 13.26 8.34
CA THR A 738 -5.32 12.23 8.18
C THR A 738 -5.73 11.64 9.52
N ILE A 739 -4.78 11.23 10.34
CA ILE A 739 -5.05 10.61 11.66
C ILE A 739 -5.68 11.61 12.62
N LYS A 740 -5.23 12.87 12.60
CA LYS A 740 -5.89 13.92 13.38
C LYS A 740 -7.37 14.05 13.02
N GLN A 741 -7.68 14.02 11.72
CA GLN A 741 -9.05 14.10 11.23
C GLN A 741 -9.88 12.87 11.64
N TYR A 742 -9.33 11.65 11.53
CA TYR A 742 -9.98 10.44 12.07
C TYR A 742 -10.29 10.59 13.57
N ASN A 743 -9.33 11.10 14.33
CA ASN A 743 -9.52 11.24 15.77
C ASN A 743 -10.58 12.30 16.12
N ASP A 744 -10.51 13.47 15.46
CA ASP A 744 -11.45 14.57 15.73
C ASP A 744 -12.89 14.19 15.36
N GLU A 745 -13.10 13.40 14.31
CA GLU A 745 -14.42 13.14 13.73
C GLU A 745 -14.98 11.74 14.04
N ILE A 746 -14.14 10.74 14.35
CA ILE A 746 -14.56 9.34 14.49
C ILE A 746 -14.16 8.76 15.85
N TRP A 747 -12.88 8.78 16.20
CA TRP A 747 -12.39 8.03 17.37
C TRP A 747 -12.53 8.75 18.70
N HIS A 748 -12.28 10.05 18.73
CA HIS A 748 -12.33 10.90 19.93
C HIS A 748 -11.44 10.36 21.06
N LEU A 749 -10.19 9.96 20.72
CA LEU A 749 -9.20 9.55 21.70
C LEU A 749 -8.60 10.77 22.39
N GLU A 750 -8.26 10.59 23.66
CA GLU A 750 -7.47 11.57 24.42
C GLU A 750 -6.01 11.54 23.93
N ALA A 751 -5.38 12.72 23.78
CA ALA A 751 -3.97 12.85 23.35
C ALA A 751 -3.05 13.10 24.57
#